data_0ce917beb069d99aa3c0dfc32c56d502
#
_entry.id   0ce917beb069d99aa3c0dfc32c56d502
#
_cell.length_a   1.000
_cell.length_b   1.000
_cell.length_c   1.000
_cell.angle_alpha   90.00
_cell.angle_beta   90.00
_cell.angle_gamma   90.00
#
_symmetry.space_group_name_H-M   'P 1'
#
loop_
_entity.id
_entity.type
_entity.pdbx_description
1 polymer ?
#
loop_
_entity_poly.entity_id
_entity_poly.type
_entity_poly.pdbx_seq_one_letter_code
_entity_poly.pdbx_strand_id
1 'polypeptide(L)'
;MILVVFSPLSSNDVRASAHSASPMTSFSFKGFATEVSVVGEWNWSVPVPMTEQNGIWSAEVDLQEGLYCYKFIVDGEYIFDPMNPERSYCGDIENSLVRVRDHTRPHFSAELVAKSLVVSYYPGSSGAAFNGTPSAITGAVWDAQQGTWTYDVSGLEDGKHSLKIDGFDVDGNPAYDLLVPFWTGPSADFVWQDALIYMVMTDRFVNGNTSNDAPMVGAAQGADWQGGDFAGVTQMIESGYFDDLGVGALWLSPFNTAANGTGKAADGVHDVSAFHGYWPTEPRGIEPKLGTAEELHALVEAAHDHDIRVMMDFVVNHVHEQHTYYEDNPEWFNAGCICGSANCDWTEHRLDCQFTSYMPDVNWKIRDASEQFIDDALWWLETYDLDGLRVDAVKHVEDLATRNLVAQVNERFETVGTDYYLKGETAMGWAGHSLVDNQEQYGTINGYMGPDGLDGQADFVLYHAVVDNVFVSGNENYMHLDYWTNRSQDQYLDGSIMVPYVGSHDVPRLTSRADTGTNDAFNQWAEDGLPGQPGDASAYNAALQAYGWLLTTPGAPLLYYGDEYGEYGGADPDNRHMYRNASSWSPMESQLFENISELGQLRSNSIALQRGEYSTRLAMSNLLVYNMTHEDQVMSVVLNRGAPTTVNGFASNDVVRFGSSLMQSGTLSVDAHSVTVIELDADVDVSPVYGCTDQTATNFDASATEDDGSCEYPPEPILGCMDSTATNYDSNATEDDGSCQYNTDPCSDVFCDACPEGWTTIPAAEGECCPSCEEPSPTNQTNTTTQTNETTNESTSNNETQSPNPGNETDGNQSTPGEMKTCEGCCGDGFEVAADEPCPVVDCAPCETEGTSDSKSSVITMTRSLLIGVVVVAALVLALSGKKGKGKANEFDDIDWSDQVN
;
A
#
# COMPACT_ATOMS: atom_id res chain seq x y z
N MET A 1 -22.63 -24.69 17.70
CA MET A 1 -21.97 -23.43 17.86
C MET A 1 -21.12 -23.55 19.10
N ILE A 2 -19.87 -23.96 18.95
CA ILE A 2 -18.87 -24.06 20.01
C ILE A 2 -17.92 -22.91 19.72
N LEU A 3 -18.01 -21.89 20.57
CA LEU A 3 -17.08 -20.77 20.55
C LEU A 3 -15.71 -21.31 20.97
N VAL A 4 -14.77 -21.42 20.05
CA VAL A 4 -13.36 -21.61 20.37
C VAL A 4 -12.78 -20.20 20.50
N VAL A 5 -12.64 -19.76 21.72
CA VAL A 5 -11.89 -18.55 22.05
C VAL A 5 -10.43 -18.89 21.81
N PHE A 6 -9.86 -18.36 20.73
CA PHE A 6 -8.41 -18.27 20.57
C PHE A 6 -7.95 -17.11 21.43
N SER A 7 -7.34 -17.38 22.56
CA SER A 7 -6.46 -16.41 23.20
C SER A 7 -5.24 -16.21 22.28
N PRO A 8 -4.78 -14.99 22.01
CA PRO A 8 -3.51 -14.79 21.35
C PRO A 8 -2.42 -15.42 22.22
N LEU A 9 -1.75 -16.44 21.71
CA LEU A 9 -0.51 -16.94 22.28
C LEU A 9 0.53 -15.85 22.03
N SER A 10 1.09 -15.30 23.10
CA SER A 10 2.24 -14.39 22.98
C SER A 10 3.32 -15.06 22.13
N SER A 11 3.93 -14.31 21.22
CA SER A 11 5.00 -14.73 20.31
C SER A 11 6.21 -15.38 21.02
N ASN A 12 6.30 -15.23 22.33
CA ASN A 12 7.37 -15.77 23.17
C ASN A 12 7.30 -17.27 23.43
N ASP A 13 6.17 -17.95 23.19
CA ASP A 13 6.06 -19.39 23.53
C ASP A 13 6.60 -20.33 22.43
N VAL A 14 6.99 -19.82 21.27
CA VAL A 14 7.35 -20.64 20.12
C VAL A 14 8.86 -20.70 19.84
N ARG A 15 9.65 -19.74 20.37
CA ARG A 15 11.08 -19.65 20.12
C ARG A 15 11.98 -20.36 21.15
N ALA A 16 11.43 -20.96 22.20
CA ALA A 16 12.20 -21.59 23.27
C ALA A 16 12.79 -23.00 22.96
N SER A 17 12.63 -23.52 21.74
CA SER A 17 12.99 -24.90 21.44
C SER A 17 14.41 -25.14 20.91
N ALA A 18 15.21 -24.11 20.66
CA ALA A 18 16.57 -24.29 20.11
C ALA A 18 17.70 -24.29 21.15
N HIS A 19 17.41 -24.34 22.44
CA HIS A 19 18.41 -24.17 23.49
C HIS A 19 18.75 -25.48 24.23
N SER A 20 19.08 -26.53 23.50
CA SER A 20 19.62 -27.74 24.06
C SER A 20 21.13 -27.63 24.14
N ALA A 21 21.72 -27.94 25.29
CA ALA A 21 23.18 -28.17 25.42
C ALA A 21 23.62 -29.46 24.69
N SER A 22 22.80 -29.97 23.79
CA SER A 22 23.08 -31.10 22.91
C SER A 22 23.90 -30.64 21.71
N PRO A 23 24.92 -31.40 21.27
CA PRO A 23 25.64 -31.12 20.03
C PRO A 23 24.78 -31.32 18.77
N MET A 24 23.50 -31.63 18.96
CA MET A 24 22.55 -31.96 17.86
C MET A 24 21.61 -30.79 17.64
N THR A 25 21.37 -30.49 16.37
CA THR A 25 20.38 -29.53 15.95
C THR A 25 19.00 -30.20 15.95
N SER A 26 18.04 -29.64 16.70
CA SER A 26 16.67 -30.15 16.78
C SER A 26 15.80 -29.53 15.70
N PHE A 27 15.09 -30.38 14.96
CA PHE A 27 14.02 -29.99 14.02
C PHE A 27 12.68 -30.44 14.59
N SER A 28 11.67 -29.59 14.52
CA SER A 28 10.33 -29.90 15.02
C SER A 28 9.25 -29.46 14.02
N PHE A 29 8.26 -30.33 13.79
CA PHE A 29 7.11 -30.07 12.96
C PHE A 29 5.83 -30.33 13.76
N LYS A 30 4.91 -29.36 13.76
CA LYS A 30 3.61 -29.46 14.43
C LYS A 30 2.51 -29.58 13.37
N GLY A 31 1.89 -30.74 13.28
CA GLY A 31 0.84 -30.99 12.30
C GLY A 31 0.34 -32.42 12.32
N PHE A 32 -0.77 -32.65 11.62
CA PHE A 32 -1.32 -34.00 11.43
C PHE A 32 -0.65 -34.61 10.19
N ALA A 33 0.07 -35.69 10.39
CA ALA A 33 0.73 -36.43 9.32
C ALA A 33 0.82 -37.90 9.69
N THR A 34 1.00 -38.79 8.71
CA THR A 34 1.26 -40.23 8.93
C THR A 34 2.76 -40.50 8.99
N GLU A 35 3.57 -39.72 8.30
CA GLU A 35 5.01 -39.75 8.38
C GLU A 35 5.62 -38.36 8.10
N VAL A 36 6.67 -38.05 8.83
CA VAL A 36 7.46 -36.82 8.64
C VAL A 36 8.93 -37.15 8.64
N SER A 37 9.68 -36.53 7.76
CA SER A 37 11.14 -36.57 7.79
C SER A 37 11.70 -35.18 7.44
N VAL A 38 12.96 -34.92 7.84
CA VAL A 38 13.70 -33.71 7.50
C VAL A 38 14.85 -34.05 6.57
N VAL A 39 15.10 -33.20 5.58
CA VAL A 39 16.19 -33.33 4.62
C VAL A 39 16.82 -31.97 4.39
N GLY A 40 18.11 -31.91 4.14
CA GLY A 40 18.82 -30.63 3.97
C GLY A 40 20.21 -30.77 3.36
N GLU A 41 20.96 -29.67 3.33
CA GLU A 41 22.32 -29.61 2.75
C GLU A 41 23.32 -30.62 3.33
N TRP A 42 23.08 -31.12 4.52
CA TRP A 42 23.87 -32.24 5.07
C TRP A 42 23.71 -33.53 4.27
N ASN A 43 22.55 -33.80 3.68
CA ASN A 43 22.32 -34.90 2.73
C ASN A 43 20.91 -34.87 2.14
N TRP A 44 20.73 -34.28 0.99
CA TRP A 44 19.44 -34.26 0.28
C TRP A 44 18.89 -35.64 -0.16
N SER A 45 19.76 -36.67 -0.21
CA SER A 45 19.38 -37.98 -0.68
C SER A 45 18.92 -38.94 0.43
N VAL A 46 19.12 -38.60 1.69
CA VAL A 46 18.82 -39.47 2.82
C VAL A 46 18.04 -38.67 3.88
N PRO A 47 16.69 -38.65 3.76
CA PRO A 47 15.84 -38.03 4.76
C PRO A 47 16.04 -38.64 6.15
N VAL A 48 16.05 -37.81 7.17
CA VAL A 48 16.07 -38.21 8.58
C VAL A 48 14.63 -38.34 9.07
N PRO A 49 14.16 -39.58 9.41
CA PRO A 49 12.80 -39.76 9.87
C PRO A 49 12.57 -39.08 11.24
N MET A 50 11.43 -38.43 11.40
CA MET A 50 11.04 -37.75 12.64
C MET A 50 10.14 -38.68 13.49
N THR A 51 10.17 -38.46 14.79
CA THR A 51 9.38 -39.21 15.77
C THR A 51 8.28 -38.32 16.32
N GLU A 52 7.02 -38.82 16.27
CA GLU A 52 5.86 -38.11 16.80
C GLU A 52 5.72 -38.34 18.32
N GLN A 53 5.48 -37.21 19.05
CA GLN A 53 5.09 -37.22 20.46
C GLN A 53 4.12 -36.06 20.72
N ASN A 54 2.88 -36.37 21.11
CA ASN A 54 1.85 -35.39 21.45
C ASN A 54 1.51 -34.41 20.31
N GLY A 55 1.53 -34.86 19.06
CA GLY A 55 1.24 -34.01 17.90
C GLY A 55 2.43 -33.19 17.38
N ILE A 56 3.61 -33.40 17.97
CA ILE A 56 4.87 -32.79 17.53
C ILE A 56 5.80 -33.88 17.02
N TRP A 57 6.23 -33.72 15.79
CA TRP A 57 7.28 -34.54 15.16
C TRP A 57 8.63 -33.91 15.44
N SER A 58 9.62 -34.70 15.82
CA SER A 58 10.95 -34.21 16.12
C SER A 58 12.05 -35.12 15.61
N ALA A 59 13.17 -34.53 15.20
CA ALA A 59 14.41 -35.23 14.88
C ALA A 59 15.61 -34.38 15.30
N GLU A 60 16.70 -35.05 15.59
CA GLU A 60 17.98 -34.41 15.88
C GLU A 60 19.00 -34.76 14.79
N VAL A 61 19.72 -33.76 14.29
CA VAL A 61 20.75 -33.91 13.26
C VAL A 61 22.06 -33.32 13.78
N ASP A 62 23.15 -34.04 13.61
CA ASP A 62 24.51 -33.59 13.99
C ASP A 62 25.02 -32.63 12.89
N LEU A 63 24.93 -31.33 13.18
CA LEU A 63 25.38 -30.26 12.27
C LEU A 63 26.46 -29.43 12.95
N GLN A 64 27.43 -29.01 12.17
CA GLN A 64 28.45 -28.07 12.64
C GLN A 64 27.87 -26.63 12.56
N GLU A 65 28.54 -25.70 13.25
CA GLU A 65 28.21 -24.27 13.09
C GLU A 65 28.16 -23.86 11.61
N GLY A 66 27.10 -23.15 11.24
CA GLY A 66 26.90 -22.69 9.88
C GLY A 66 25.40 -22.58 9.47
N LEU A 67 25.18 -22.29 8.21
CA LEU A 67 23.86 -22.11 7.61
C LEU A 67 23.52 -23.30 6.72
N TYR A 68 22.33 -23.86 6.89
CA TYR A 68 21.89 -25.03 6.13
C TYR A 68 20.46 -24.84 5.60
N CYS A 69 20.30 -25.02 4.31
CA CYS A 69 18.99 -25.19 3.72
C CYS A 69 18.38 -26.54 4.10
N TYR A 70 17.06 -26.55 4.32
CA TYR A 70 16.33 -27.79 4.59
C TYR A 70 14.86 -27.70 4.18
N LYS A 71 14.21 -28.85 4.12
CA LYS A 71 12.74 -28.99 4.02
C LYS A 71 12.25 -30.14 4.87
N PHE A 72 10.99 -30.06 5.27
CA PHE A 72 10.27 -31.24 5.74
C PHE A 72 9.69 -32.01 4.55
N ILE A 73 9.59 -33.33 4.71
CA ILE A 73 8.84 -34.22 3.84
C ILE A 73 7.68 -34.76 4.67
N VAL A 74 6.48 -34.29 4.40
CA VAL A 74 5.25 -34.61 5.15
C VAL A 74 4.35 -35.43 4.23
N ASP A 75 4.08 -36.71 4.59
CA ASP A 75 3.32 -37.66 3.77
C ASP A 75 3.80 -37.75 2.31
N GLY A 76 5.10 -37.52 2.08
CA GLY A 76 5.74 -37.59 0.77
C GLY A 76 5.91 -36.24 0.05
N GLU A 77 5.31 -35.14 0.54
CA GLU A 77 5.38 -33.80 -0.04
C GLU A 77 6.45 -32.95 0.64
N TYR A 78 7.26 -32.23 -0.18
CA TYR A 78 8.28 -31.32 0.32
C TYR A 78 7.64 -29.97 0.68
N ILE A 79 7.74 -29.58 1.96
CA ILE A 79 7.21 -28.29 2.44
C ILE A 79 8.30 -27.49 3.15
N PHE A 80 8.10 -26.17 3.21
CA PHE A 80 8.86 -25.31 4.11
C PHE A 80 8.55 -25.64 5.56
N ASP A 81 9.45 -25.28 6.46
CA ASP A 81 9.15 -25.28 7.88
C ASP A 81 8.15 -24.16 8.18
N PRO A 82 6.93 -24.49 8.64
CA PRO A 82 5.93 -23.46 8.94
C PRO A 82 6.23 -22.66 10.22
N MET A 83 7.22 -23.10 11.01
CA MET A 83 7.60 -22.47 12.27
C MET A 83 8.91 -21.67 12.14
N ASN A 84 9.56 -21.70 10.99
CA ASN A 84 10.79 -20.97 10.70
C ASN A 84 10.58 -20.03 9.52
N PRO A 85 10.58 -18.69 9.73
CA PRO A 85 10.40 -17.72 8.66
C PRO A 85 11.57 -17.64 7.70
N GLU A 86 12.80 -17.98 8.15
CA GLU A 86 14.01 -17.78 7.35
C GLU A 86 14.06 -18.71 6.13
N ARG A 87 14.49 -18.14 5.01
CA ARG A 87 14.56 -18.79 3.70
C ARG A 87 15.93 -18.58 3.06
N SER A 88 16.32 -19.48 2.19
CA SER A 88 17.50 -19.31 1.33
C SER A 88 17.37 -20.13 0.07
N TYR A 89 17.98 -19.68 -1.00
CA TYR A 89 18.15 -20.48 -2.19
C TYR A 89 19.36 -21.43 -2.06
N CYS A 90 19.14 -22.69 -2.31
CA CYS A 90 20.18 -23.70 -2.42
C CYS A 90 20.18 -24.30 -3.81
N GLY A 91 21.04 -23.80 -4.69
CA GLY A 91 20.87 -23.86 -6.12
C GLY A 91 19.71 -22.97 -6.56
N ASP A 92 18.88 -23.46 -7.48
CA ASP A 92 17.74 -22.69 -8.01
C ASP A 92 16.44 -22.89 -7.20
N ILE A 93 16.51 -23.52 -6.02
CA ILE A 93 15.34 -23.87 -5.21
C ILE A 93 15.39 -23.15 -3.87
N GLU A 94 14.31 -22.45 -3.55
CA GLU A 94 14.10 -21.85 -2.25
C GLU A 94 13.78 -22.93 -1.20
N ASN A 95 14.38 -22.80 -0.01
CA ASN A 95 14.25 -23.69 1.11
C ASN A 95 14.17 -22.93 2.43
N SER A 96 13.71 -23.57 3.50
CA SER A 96 13.89 -23.06 4.86
C SER A 96 15.39 -23.04 5.19
N LEU A 97 15.81 -22.05 5.97
CA LEU A 97 17.18 -21.85 6.40
C LEU A 97 17.28 -22.06 7.92
N VAL A 98 18.27 -22.87 8.37
CA VAL A 98 18.56 -23.00 9.78
C VAL A 98 19.98 -22.47 10.08
N ARG A 99 20.06 -21.62 11.12
CA ARG A 99 21.33 -21.10 11.68
C ARG A 99 21.77 -21.97 12.83
N VAL A 100 22.84 -22.74 12.62
CA VAL A 100 23.43 -23.59 13.64
C VAL A 100 24.54 -22.82 14.34
N ARG A 101 24.35 -22.55 15.62
CA ARG A 101 25.34 -21.88 16.47
C ARG A 101 26.34 -22.88 17.08
N ASP A 102 27.51 -22.40 17.47
CA ASP A 102 28.48 -23.19 18.21
C ASP A 102 27.95 -23.54 19.61
N HIS A 103 27.52 -24.77 19.79
CA HIS A 103 26.93 -25.28 21.02
C HIS A 103 27.94 -25.33 22.20
N THR A 104 29.24 -25.13 21.94
CA THR A 104 30.26 -25.05 23.00
C THR A 104 30.26 -23.72 23.73
N ARG A 105 29.71 -22.68 23.11
CA ARG A 105 29.61 -21.35 23.66
C ARG A 105 28.36 -21.21 24.54
N PRO A 106 28.48 -20.56 25.71
CA PRO A 106 27.31 -20.22 26.52
C PRO A 106 26.50 -19.11 25.85
N HIS A 107 25.25 -18.95 26.30
CA HIS A 107 24.36 -17.89 25.83
C HIS A 107 23.41 -17.43 26.94
N PHE A 108 22.67 -16.37 26.65
CA PHE A 108 21.69 -15.76 27.56
C PHE A 108 20.31 -15.69 26.94
N SER A 109 19.29 -15.58 27.82
CA SER A 109 18.00 -15.00 27.49
C SER A 109 17.62 -13.96 28.53
N ALA A 110 16.70 -13.06 28.21
CA ALA A 110 16.21 -12.07 29.16
C ALA A 110 14.69 -11.97 29.10
N GLU A 111 14.12 -11.53 30.21
CA GLU A 111 12.70 -11.21 30.36
C GLU A 111 12.57 -9.97 31.22
N LEU A 112 11.78 -8.98 30.77
CA LEU A 112 11.46 -7.78 31.54
C LEU A 112 10.13 -8.00 32.27
N VAL A 113 10.17 -8.19 33.59
CA VAL A 113 8.99 -8.41 34.42
C VAL A 113 8.81 -7.19 35.32
N ALA A 114 7.82 -6.37 35.00
CA ALA A 114 7.58 -5.09 35.66
C ALA A 114 8.84 -4.21 35.65
N LYS A 115 9.49 -4.02 36.79
CA LYS A 115 10.71 -3.21 36.94
C LYS A 115 11.95 -4.07 37.21
N SER A 116 11.96 -5.30 36.76
CA SER A 116 13.07 -6.23 36.95
C SER A 116 13.44 -6.91 35.64
N LEU A 117 14.67 -6.73 35.20
CA LEU A 117 15.24 -7.51 34.11
C LEU A 117 15.78 -8.81 34.68
N VAL A 118 15.22 -9.94 34.27
CA VAL A 118 15.66 -11.29 34.64
C VAL A 118 16.47 -11.86 33.48
N VAL A 119 17.76 -12.08 33.73
CA VAL A 119 18.69 -12.63 32.72
C VAL A 119 19.02 -14.07 33.09
N SER A 120 18.68 -15.01 32.22
CA SER A 120 18.99 -16.44 32.35
C SER A 120 20.29 -16.79 31.65
N TYR A 121 21.12 -17.58 32.29
CA TYR A 121 22.39 -18.08 31.75
C TYR A 121 22.26 -19.55 31.35
N TYR A 122 22.65 -19.86 30.16
CA TYR A 122 22.73 -21.22 29.63
C TYR A 122 24.17 -21.56 29.33
N PRO A 123 24.78 -22.52 30.09
CA PRO A 123 26.16 -22.93 29.85
C PRO A 123 26.27 -23.64 28.49
N GLY A 124 27.40 -23.50 27.83
CA GLY A 124 27.77 -24.32 26.69
C GLY A 124 27.86 -25.81 27.03
N SER A 125 28.21 -26.64 26.07
CA SER A 125 28.29 -28.11 26.23
C SER A 125 29.24 -28.58 27.36
N SER A 126 30.16 -27.74 27.81
CA SER A 126 31.02 -28.00 28.98
C SER A 126 30.25 -28.00 30.31
N GLY A 127 29.11 -27.32 30.38
CA GLY A 127 28.38 -27.08 31.63
C GLY A 127 29.07 -26.09 32.58
N ALA A 128 30.05 -25.30 32.09
CA ALA A 128 30.81 -24.37 32.90
C ALA A 128 29.91 -23.19 33.39
N ALA A 129 30.12 -22.78 34.62
CA ALA A 129 29.46 -21.62 35.22
C ALA A 129 29.98 -20.32 34.59
N PHE A 130 29.15 -19.27 34.60
CA PHE A 130 29.57 -17.94 34.18
C PHE A 130 30.62 -17.35 35.12
N ASN A 131 31.57 -16.59 34.60
CA ASN A 131 32.63 -15.98 35.35
C ASN A 131 32.24 -14.59 35.89
N GLY A 132 31.53 -14.57 37.01
CA GLY A 132 31.14 -13.34 37.71
C GLY A 132 29.72 -12.89 37.40
N THR A 133 29.53 -11.60 37.16
CA THR A 133 28.24 -10.96 36.71
C THR A 133 28.51 -10.18 35.46
N PRO A 134 27.65 -10.23 34.44
CA PRO A 134 27.80 -9.40 33.23
C PRO A 134 27.92 -7.91 33.58
N SER A 135 28.78 -7.19 32.89
CA SER A 135 29.13 -5.79 33.22
C SER A 135 27.94 -4.86 33.08
N ALA A 136 27.06 -5.11 32.08
CA ALA A 136 25.89 -4.31 31.79
C ALA A 136 24.80 -4.34 32.88
N ILE A 137 24.80 -5.41 33.72
CA ILE A 137 23.85 -5.58 34.82
C ILE A 137 24.59 -5.62 36.16
N THR A 138 25.63 -4.78 36.33
CA THR A 138 26.38 -4.70 37.59
C THR A 138 25.45 -4.39 38.76
N GLY A 139 25.49 -5.22 39.80
CA GLY A 139 24.62 -5.10 40.98
C GLY A 139 23.40 -6.02 40.94
N ALA A 140 23.19 -6.77 39.85
CA ALA A 140 22.14 -7.79 39.78
C ALA A 140 22.34 -8.89 40.83
N VAL A 141 21.25 -9.46 41.29
CA VAL A 141 21.21 -10.54 42.28
C VAL A 141 21.19 -11.88 41.58
N TRP A 142 22.20 -12.73 41.85
CA TRP A 142 22.27 -14.08 41.28
C TRP A 142 21.48 -15.11 42.08
N ASP A 143 20.61 -15.87 41.43
CA ASP A 143 19.96 -17.06 41.96
C ASP A 143 20.59 -18.32 41.36
N ALA A 144 21.37 -19.03 42.19
CA ALA A 144 22.06 -20.26 41.79
C ALA A 144 21.14 -21.47 41.59
N GLN A 145 19.88 -21.43 42.05
CA GLN A 145 18.92 -22.51 41.84
C GLN A 145 18.24 -22.41 40.49
N GLN A 146 18.02 -21.17 40.05
CA GLN A 146 17.36 -20.89 38.75
C GLN A 146 18.35 -20.62 37.62
N GLY A 147 19.61 -20.26 37.95
CA GLY A 147 20.62 -19.87 36.97
C GLY A 147 20.34 -18.49 36.38
N THR A 148 19.81 -17.56 37.20
CA THR A 148 19.37 -16.24 36.72
C THR A 148 19.99 -15.10 37.54
N TRP A 149 20.18 -13.95 36.86
CA TRP A 149 20.38 -12.66 37.52
C TRP A 149 19.08 -11.86 37.48
N THR A 150 18.77 -11.16 38.56
CA THR A 150 17.69 -10.18 38.61
C THR A 150 18.30 -8.79 38.79
N TYR A 151 18.10 -7.92 37.82
CA TYR A 151 18.57 -6.54 37.79
C TYR A 151 17.38 -5.58 37.94
N ASP A 152 17.46 -4.68 38.93
CA ASP A 152 16.40 -3.69 39.19
C ASP A 152 16.59 -2.47 38.26
N VAL A 153 15.66 -2.28 37.32
CA VAL A 153 15.64 -1.17 36.35
C VAL A 153 14.86 0.05 36.86
N SER A 154 14.26 -0.01 38.04
CA SER A 154 13.41 1.08 38.59
C SER A 154 14.18 2.38 38.89
N GLY A 155 15.48 2.32 38.90
CA GLY A 155 16.34 3.47 39.13
C GLY A 155 17.03 4.05 37.89
N LEU A 156 16.68 3.52 36.72
CA LEU A 156 17.15 4.11 35.46
C LEU A 156 16.37 5.39 35.16
N GLU A 157 16.97 6.30 34.44
CA GLU A 157 16.31 7.50 33.92
C GLU A 157 15.22 7.11 32.90
N ASP A 158 14.23 7.95 32.69
CA ASP A 158 13.23 7.69 31.66
C ASP A 158 13.88 7.78 30.26
N GLY A 159 13.42 6.97 29.29
CA GLY A 159 13.97 6.88 27.96
C GLY A 159 14.41 5.47 27.54
N LYS A 160 15.12 5.35 26.42
CA LYS A 160 15.61 4.08 25.88
C LYS A 160 16.89 3.60 26.59
N HIS A 161 16.97 2.30 26.81
CA HIS A 161 18.14 1.61 27.33
C HIS A 161 18.45 0.38 26.48
N SER A 162 19.67 0.27 25.99
CA SER A 162 20.14 -0.88 25.19
C SER A 162 21.30 -1.57 25.90
N LEU A 163 20.98 -2.61 26.69
CA LEU A 163 21.98 -3.34 27.48
C LEU A 163 22.56 -4.49 26.67
N LYS A 164 23.88 -4.51 26.46
CA LYS A 164 24.58 -5.62 25.83
C LYS A 164 25.14 -6.56 26.92
N ILE A 165 24.49 -7.73 27.07
CA ILE A 165 24.86 -8.77 28.05
C ILE A 165 25.87 -9.68 27.40
N ASP A 166 27.13 -9.64 27.87
CA ASP A 166 28.24 -10.42 27.35
C ASP A 166 29.18 -10.95 28.48
N GLY A 167 30.19 -11.71 28.11
CA GLY A 167 31.24 -12.16 29.00
C GLY A 167 31.74 -13.57 28.69
N PHE A 168 32.30 -14.23 29.69
CA PHE A 168 32.96 -15.52 29.55
C PHE A 168 32.49 -16.50 30.63
N ASP A 169 32.56 -17.80 30.38
CA ASP A 169 32.44 -18.81 31.40
C ASP A 169 33.76 -18.93 32.21
N VAL A 170 33.76 -19.76 33.26
CA VAL A 170 34.96 -19.95 34.10
C VAL A 170 36.12 -20.67 33.38
N ASP A 171 35.85 -21.31 32.25
CA ASP A 171 36.85 -21.97 31.39
C ASP A 171 37.38 -21.02 30.31
N GLY A 172 36.86 -19.80 30.22
CA GLY A 172 37.31 -18.74 29.31
C GLY A 172 36.64 -18.77 27.95
N ASN A 173 35.54 -19.53 27.75
CA ASN A 173 34.79 -19.53 26.52
C ASN A 173 33.90 -18.28 26.47
N PRO A 174 33.92 -17.49 25.38
CA PRO A 174 33.04 -16.32 25.22
C PRO A 174 31.59 -16.76 25.03
N ALA A 175 30.68 -16.14 25.76
CA ALA A 175 29.26 -16.30 25.52
C ALA A 175 28.86 -15.62 24.19
N TYR A 176 27.74 -16.07 23.58
CA TYR A 176 27.02 -15.24 22.61
C TYR A 176 26.43 -14.07 23.39
N ASP A 177 26.66 -12.86 22.91
CA ASP A 177 26.08 -11.66 23.51
C ASP A 177 24.58 -11.60 23.28
N LEU A 178 23.87 -10.97 24.21
CA LEU A 178 22.44 -10.69 24.13
C LEU A 178 22.26 -9.18 24.20
N LEU A 179 21.61 -8.59 23.18
CA LEU A 179 21.17 -7.20 23.22
C LEU A 179 19.79 -7.14 23.85
N VAL A 180 19.60 -6.21 24.78
CA VAL A 180 18.35 -6.05 25.53
C VAL A 180 17.93 -4.58 25.46
N PRO A 181 17.24 -4.15 24.38
CA PRO A 181 16.68 -2.83 24.29
C PRO A 181 15.32 -2.78 24.99
N PHE A 182 15.09 -1.72 25.77
CA PHE A 182 13.79 -1.46 26.41
C PHE A 182 13.65 0.02 26.74
N TRP A 183 12.41 0.44 26.93
CA TRP A 183 12.08 1.80 27.34
C TRP A 183 11.63 1.82 28.80
N THR A 184 11.91 2.95 29.47
CA THR A 184 11.43 3.25 30.83
C THR A 184 10.64 4.56 30.83
N GLY A 185 9.86 4.80 31.89
CA GLY A 185 9.05 6.01 31.98
C GLY A 185 7.76 5.95 31.17
N PRO A 186 7.24 7.10 30.71
CA PRO A 186 5.98 7.17 29.94
C PRO A 186 6.01 6.41 28.62
N SER A 187 7.17 6.35 27.98
CA SER A 187 7.35 5.69 26.68
C SER A 187 7.45 4.17 26.74
N ALA A 188 7.38 3.57 27.94
CA ALA A 188 7.41 2.11 28.09
C ALA A 188 6.18 1.40 27.53
N ASP A 189 5.01 2.09 27.49
CA ASP A 189 3.75 1.55 27.00
C ASP A 189 3.45 1.96 25.52
N PHE A 190 4.41 2.57 24.84
CA PHE A 190 4.27 2.96 23.44
C PHE A 190 4.16 1.75 22.53
N VAL A 191 3.27 1.85 21.53
CA VAL A 191 3.19 0.95 20.37
C VAL A 191 3.22 1.79 19.10
N TRP A 192 3.62 1.21 17.96
CA TRP A 192 3.84 1.98 16.74
C TRP A 192 2.59 2.66 16.14
N GLN A 193 1.36 2.21 16.51
CA GLN A 193 0.12 2.94 16.19
C GLN A 193 0.04 4.32 16.83
N ASP A 194 0.79 4.55 17.94
CA ASP A 194 0.83 5.85 18.61
C ASP A 194 1.61 6.90 17.82
N ALA A 195 2.52 6.44 16.95
CA ALA A 195 3.42 7.31 16.23
C ALA A 195 2.67 8.21 15.21
N LEU A 196 2.92 9.52 15.28
CA LEU A 196 2.95 10.36 14.10
C LEU A 196 4.37 10.30 13.55
N ILE A 197 4.55 9.70 12.37
CA ILE A 197 5.85 9.59 11.71
C ILE A 197 6.13 10.88 10.96
N TYR A 198 7.29 11.50 11.18
CA TYR A 198 7.72 12.69 10.44
C TYR A 198 8.92 12.34 9.54
N MET A 199 8.74 12.43 8.23
CA MET A 199 9.81 12.14 7.26
C MET A 199 10.68 13.37 7.03
N VAL A 200 11.97 13.23 7.30
CA VAL A 200 13.01 14.23 7.10
C VAL A 200 13.86 13.84 5.89
N MET A 201 13.81 14.63 4.83
CA MET A 201 14.85 14.62 3.80
C MET A 201 16.05 15.40 4.35
N THR A 202 17.06 14.71 4.88
CA THR A 202 18.11 15.30 5.74
C THR A 202 18.84 16.46 5.07
N ASP A 203 19.28 16.31 3.81
CA ASP A 203 19.94 17.38 3.05
C ASP A 203 19.06 18.61 2.84
N ARG A 204 17.73 18.46 2.91
CA ARG A 204 16.75 19.51 2.63
C ARG A 204 16.09 20.11 3.87
N PHE A 205 16.49 19.64 5.04
CA PHE A 205 15.88 20.11 6.28
C PHE A 205 16.60 21.36 6.81
N VAL A 206 17.40 21.27 7.85
CA VAL A 206 18.09 22.40 8.45
C VAL A 206 19.60 22.21 8.33
N ASN A 207 20.31 23.25 7.85
CA ASN A 207 21.77 23.29 7.82
C ASN A 207 22.30 23.75 9.18
N GLY A 208 22.74 22.83 10.01
CA GLY A 208 23.32 23.11 11.34
C GLY A 208 24.83 23.31 11.32
N ASN A 209 25.52 22.76 10.30
CA ASN A 209 26.98 22.77 10.18
C ASN A 209 27.43 23.10 8.76
N THR A 210 27.58 24.38 8.42
CA THR A 210 27.98 24.81 7.07
C THR A 210 29.39 24.37 6.66
N SER A 211 30.14 23.68 7.50
CA SER A 211 31.50 23.26 7.17
C SER A 211 31.56 21.94 6.39
N ASN A 212 30.45 21.20 6.36
CA ASN A 212 30.29 19.97 5.60
C ASN A 212 29.61 20.19 4.23
N ASP A 213 29.13 21.41 3.94
CA ASP A 213 28.52 21.76 2.66
C ASP A 213 29.47 21.50 1.48
N ALA A 214 29.07 20.67 0.54
CA ALA A 214 29.87 20.36 -0.63
C ALA A 214 28.97 20.10 -1.87
N PRO A 215 28.44 21.17 -2.50
CA PRO A 215 27.62 21.02 -3.71
C PRO A 215 28.45 20.44 -4.87
N MET A 216 27.81 19.71 -5.76
CA MET A 216 28.45 19.04 -6.90
C MET A 216 28.50 19.94 -8.13
N VAL A 217 29.66 19.97 -8.78
CA VAL A 217 29.80 20.74 -10.02
C VAL A 217 29.07 20.03 -11.15
N GLY A 218 28.09 20.70 -11.72
CA GLY A 218 27.36 20.21 -12.89
C GLY A 218 25.92 19.75 -12.58
N ALA A 219 25.58 19.54 -11.34
CA ALA A 219 24.20 19.23 -10.95
C ALA A 219 23.24 20.39 -11.26
N ALA A 220 22.03 20.07 -11.65
CA ALA A 220 20.96 21.03 -11.89
C ALA A 220 20.57 21.75 -10.60
N GLN A 221 20.13 23.00 -10.73
CA GLN A 221 19.65 23.77 -9.59
C GLN A 221 18.40 23.09 -9.03
N GLY A 222 18.36 22.87 -7.71
CA GLY A 222 17.29 22.13 -7.04
C GLY A 222 17.62 20.65 -6.85
N ALA A 223 18.41 20.04 -7.74
CA ALA A 223 18.81 18.63 -7.68
C ALA A 223 20.26 18.43 -7.20
N ASP A 224 20.77 19.33 -6.38
CA ASP A 224 22.10 19.27 -5.78
C ASP A 224 22.02 19.35 -4.27
N TRP A 225 23.09 18.95 -3.57
CA TRP A 225 23.25 19.11 -2.14
C TRP A 225 23.01 20.54 -1.70
N GLN A 226 22.15 20.73 -0.70
CA GLN A 226 21.77 22.03 -0.16
C GLN A 226 22.21 22.25 1.29
N GLY A 227 22.79 21.23 1.93
CA GLY A 227 23.51 21.34 3.19
C GLY A 227 22.70 21.11 4.45
N GLY A 228 21.49 20.57 4.37
CA GLY A 228 20.82 20.04 5.56
C GLY A 228 21.62 18.86 6.13
N ASP A 229 21.64 18.71 7.47
CA ASP A 229 22.54 17.80 8.15
C ASP A 229 22.02 17.31 9.51
N PHE A 230 22.71 16.34 10.13
CA PHE A 230 22.33 15.79 11.43
C PHE A 230 22.34 16.85 12.52
N ALA A 231 23.27 17.78 12.48
CA ALA A 231 23.33 18.88 13.47
C ALA A 231 22.11 19.78 13.38
N GLY A 232 21.57 20.02 12.16
CA GLY A 232 20.35 20.74 11.96
C GLY A 232 19.11 20.02 12.45
N VAL A 233 19.03 18.70 12.23
CA VAL A 233 17.93 17.87 12.76
C VAL A 233 17.98 17.87 14.29
N THR A 234 19.17 17.67 14.89
CA THR A 234 19.37 17.72 16.35
C THR A 234 18.89 19.06 16.95
N GLN A 235 19.23 20.19 16.30
CA GLN A 235 18.77 21.51 16.74
C GLN A 235 17.25 21.62 16.74
N MET A 236 16.58 21.01 15.76
CA MET A 236 15.11 21.03 15.71
C MET A 236 14.48 20.14 16.78
N ILE A 237 15.08 18.98 17.08
CA ILE A 237 14.66 18.13 18.20
C ILE A 237 14.80 18.92 19.53
N GLU A 238 15.98 19.43 19.82
CA GLU A 238 16.26 20.19 21.05
C GLU A 238 15.42 21.46 21.20
N SER A 239 14.90 22.01 20.08
CA SER A 239 14.01 23.19 20.11
C SER A 239 12.59 22.85 20.57
N GLY A 240 12.20 21.57 20.63
CA GLY A 240 10.85 21.11 20.89
C GLY A 240 9.91 21.19 19.67
N TYR A 241 10.44 21.39 18.47
CA TYR A 241 9.64 21.51 17.25
C TYR A 241 8.78 20.26 16.98
N PHE A 242 9.37 19.10 17.14
CA PHE A 242 8.68 17.83 16.94
C PHE A 242 7.71 17.52 18.09
N ASP A 243 8.05 17.93 19.31
CA ASP A 243 7.14 17.84 20.45
C ASP A 243 5.89 18.69 20.20
N ASP A 244 6.03 19.91 19.71
CA ASP A 244 4.92 20.82 19.38
C ASP A 244 4.00 20.23 18.30
N LEU A 245 4.50 19.39 17.42
CA LEU A 245 3.73 18.69 16.39
C LEU A 245 3.15 17.35 16.87
N GLY A 246 3.54 16.85 18.04
CA GLY A 246 3.14 15.53 18.56
C GLY A 246 3.77 14.37 17.80
N VAL A 247 4.96 14.57 17.23
CA VAL A 247 5.73 13.55 16.51
C VAL A 247 6.23 12.49 17.46
N GLY A 248 5.97 11.21 17.14
CA GLY A 248 6.43 10.05 17.91
C GLY A 248 7.57 9.28 17.25
N ALA A 249 7.82 9.52 15.95
CA ALA A 249 8.95 8.90 15.25
C ALA A 249 9.48 9.79 14.12
N LEU A 250 10.80 9.80 13.93
CA LEU A 250 11.47 10.41 12.79
C LEU A 250 11.87 9.33 11.79
N TRP A 251 11.52 9.50 10.52
CA TRP A 251 12.08 8.75 9.41
C TRP A 251 13.08 9.64 8.68
N LEU A 252 14.37 9.29 8.74
CA LEU A 252 15.45 9.98 8.07
C LEU A 252 15.70 9.37 6.69
N SER A 253 15.82 10.21 5.64
CA SER A 253 16.26 9.76 4.31
C SER A 253 17.57 8.98 4.41
N PRO A 254 17.92 8.09 3.41
CA PRO A 254 19.14 7.28 3.51
C PRO A 254 20.36 8.15 3.76
N PHE A 255 21.19 7.74 4.69
CA PHE A 255 22.38 8.49 5.11
C PHE A 255 23.70 7.71 4.96
N ASN A 256 23.66 6.60 4.21
CA ASN A 256 24.85 5.91 3.76
C ASN A 256 25.71 6.84 2.89
N THR A 257 27.05 6.60 2.90
CA THR A 257 27.94 7.27 1.94
C THR A 257 27.38 7.11 0.54
N ALA A 258 27.08 8.23 -0.10
CA ALA A 258 26.40 8.30 -1.38
C ALA A 258 27.40 8.51 -2.53
N ALA A 259 26.94 8.29 -3.77
CA ALA A 259 27.75 8.41 -4.96
C ALA A 259 28.38 9.82 -5.11
N ASN A 260 29.67 9.85 -5.39
CA ASN A 260 30.39 11.10 -5.62
C ASN A 260 30.41 11.44 -7.10
N GLY A 261 29.46 12.24 -7.52
CA GLY A 261 29.26 12.62 -8.93
C GLY A 261 27.79 13.00 -9.19
N THR A 262 27.46 13.05 -10.46
CA THR A 262 26.10 13.28 -10.92
C THR A 262 25.63 12.11 -11.79
N GLY A 263 24.35 11.75 -11.65
CA GLY A 263 23.62 10.86 -12.55
C GLY A 263 22.68 11.65 -13.47
N LYS A 264 22.07 10.98 -14.44
CA LYS A 264 21.02 11.58 -15.25
C LYS A 264 19.68 11.41 -14.58
N ALA A 265 18.90 12.48 -14.50
CA ALA A 265 17.49 12.41 -14.16
C ALA A 265 16.71 11.56 -15.17
N ALA A 266 15.50 11.18 -14.85
CA ALA A 266 14.62 10.38 -15.72
C ALA A 266 14.39 11.00 -17.09
N ASP A 267 14.41 12.34 -17.20
CA ASP A 267 14.31 13.04 -18.46
C ASP A 267 15.54 12.86 -19.40
N GLY A 268 16.64 12.25 -18.89
CA GLY A 268 17.90 12.03 -19.59
C GLY A 268 18.64 13.33 -19.97
N VAL A 269 18.20 14.49 -19.50
CA VAL A 269 18.73 15.82 -19.80
C VAL A 269 19.48 16.38 -18.60
N HIS A 270 18.82 16.48 -17.46
CA HIS A 270 19.36 17.09 -16.26
C HIS A 270 20.33 16.16 -15.53
N ASP A 271 21.32 16.75 -14.88
CA ASP A 271 22.26 16.04 -14.03
C ASP A 271 21.87 16.29 -12.57
N VAL A 272 21.71 15.22 -11.79
CA VAL A 272 21.34 15.24 -10.37
C VAL A 272 22.49 14.69 -9.53
N SER A 273 22.65 15.19 -8.30
CA SER A 273 23.60 14.63 -7.33
C SER A 273 22.90 13.63 -6.40
N ALA A 274 23.66 12.84 -5.66
CA ALA A 274 23.12 11.82 -4.74
C ALA A 274 22.59 12.40 -3.41
N PHE A 275 22.09 13.65 -3.38
CA PHE A 275 21.60 14.33 -2.18
C PHE A 275 20.47 13.61 -1.46
N HIS A 276 19.71 12.81 -2.20
CA HIS A 276 18.58 12.04 -1.72
C HIS A 276 18.97 10.78 -0.93
N GLY A 277 20.24 10.31 -1.06
CA GLY A 277 20.76 9.15 -0.33
C GLY A 277 20.51 7.79 -0.98
N TYR A 278 19.64 7.69 -2.00
CA TYR A 278 19.28 6.40 -2.64
C TYR A 278 20.34 5.83 -3.59
N TRP A 279 21.54 6.39 -3.63
CA TRP A 279 22.69 5.87 -4.38
C TRP A 279 23.84 5.48 -3.44
N PRO A 280 23.65 4.48 -2.54
CA PRO A 280 24.67 4.09 -1.58
C PRO A 280 25.91 3.51 -2.28
N THR A 281 27.11 3.87 -1.76
CA THR A 281 28.42 3.37 -2.24
C THR A 281 29.18 2.60 -1.17
N GLU A 282 28.81 2.75 0.10
CA GLU A 282 29.42 2.06 1.23
C GLU A 282 28.31 1.48 2.14
N PRO A 283 28.43 0.20 2.55
CA PRO A 283 27.35 -0.43 3.32
C PRO A 283 27.18 0.16 4.73
N ARG A 284 28.30 0.56 5.38
CA ARG A 284 28.33 1.04 6.77
C ARG A 284 29.02 2.39 6.92
N GLY A 285 29.16 3.12 5.83
CA GLY A 285 29.72 4.47 5.83
C GLY A 285 28.64 5.52 5.95
N ILE A 286 28.88 6.57 6.73
CA ILE A 286 28.01 7.76 6.78
C ILE A 286 28.42 8.73 5.67
N GLU A 287 27.43 9.39 5.03
CA GLU A 287 27.67 10.45 4.08
C GLU A 287 28.27 11.68 4.79
N PRO A 288 29.51 12.09 4.45
CA PRO A 288 30.17 13.20 5.17
C PRO A 288 29.48 14.56 5.03
N LYS A 289 28.62 14.74 4.01
CA LYS A 289 27.84 15.98 3.82
C LYS A 289 26.66 16.07 4.78
N LEU A 290 26.20 14.92 5.30
CA LEU A 290 25.16 14.87 6.32
C LEU A 290 25.70 14.92 7.75
N GLY A 291 27.00 14.61 7.94
CA GLY A 291 27.63 14.69 9.24
C GLY A 291 28.59 13.54 9.56
N THR A 292 28.85 13.34 10.84
CA THR A 292 29.73 12.31 11.40
C THR A 292 28.97 11.28 12.19
N ALA A 293 29.64 10.17 12.56
CA ALA A 293 29.08 9.15 13.45
C ALA A 293 28.67 9.74 14.81
N GLU A 294 29.46 10.63 15.34
CA GLU A 294 29.20 11.29 16.62
C GLU A 294 27.99 12.23 16.53
N GLU A 295 27.78 12.91 15.38
CA GLU A 295 26.60 13.75 15.16
C GLU A 295 25.33 12.91 14.98
N LEU A 296 25.40 11.75 14.33
CA LEU A 296 24.27 10.83 14.24
C LEU A 296 23.91 10.22 15.60
N HIS A 297 24.90 9.80 16.41
CA HIS A 297 24.63 9.36 17.79
C HIS A 297 23.96 10.44 18.62
N ALA A 298 24.44 11.70 18.52
CA ALA A 298 23.86 12.82 19.26
C ALA A 298 22.43 13.12 18.80
N LEU A 299 22.11 12.95 17.51
CA LEU A 299 20.76 13.08 16.99
C LEU A 299 19.82 12.02 17.60
N VAL A 300 20.23 10.76 17.59
CA VAL A 300 19.42 9.65 18.12
C VAL A 300 19.25 9.78 19.64
N GLU A 301 20.32 10.13 20.39
CA GLU A 301 20.24 10.39 21.83
C GLU A 301 19.26 11.56 22.12
N ALA A 302 19.34 12.65 21.40
CA ALA A 302 18.42 13.77 21.54
C ALA A 302 16.97 13.38 21.23
N ALA A 303 16.73 12.55 20.20
CA ALA A 303 15.39 12.06 19.90
C ALA A 303 14.83 11.18 21.02
N HIS A 304 15.62 10.26 21.56
CA HIS A 304 15.23 9.39 22.67
C HIS A 304 14.96 10.18 23.95
N ASP A 305 15.72 11.27 24.22
CA ASP A 305 15.48 12.18 25.36
C ASP A 305 14.14 12.95 25.24
N HIS A 306 13.60 13.03 24.01
CA HIS A 306 12.29 13.62 23.68
C HIS A 306 11.20 12.55 23.43
N ASP A 307 11.41 11.30 23.83
CA ASP A 307 10.49 10.17 23.59
C ASP A 307 10.19 9.89 22.11
N ILE A 308 11.05 10.32 21.19
CA ILE A 308 10.92 10.16 19.73
C ILE A 308 11.77 8.98 19.26
N ARG A 309 11.16 8.04 18.49
CA ARG A 309 11.85 6.92 17.83
C ARG A 309 12.54 7.39 16.56
N VAL A 310 13.62 6.72 16.16
CA VAL A 310 14.36 7.05 14.94
C VAL A 310 14.42 5.86 14.00
N MET A 311 13.96 6.06 12.77
CA MET A 311 13.97 5.08 11.69
C MET A 311 14.94 5.51 10.60
N MET A 312 15.76 4.57 10.11
CA MET A 312 16.58 4.74 8.92
C MET A 312 15.80 4.32 7.67
N ASP A 313 15.92 5.09 6.59
CA ASP A 313 15.55 4.61 5.27
C ASP A 313 16.64 3.69 4.74
N PHE A 314 16.33 2.40 4.59
CA PHE A 314 17.29 1.36 4.22
C PHE A 314 17.04 0.85 2.81
N VAL A 315 17.99 1.13 1.90
CA VAL A 315 17.92 0.74 0.50
C VAL A 315 18.30 -0.72 0.33
N VAL A 316 17.33 -1.56 -0.03
CA VAL A 316 17.51 -3.02 -0.15
C VAL A 316 17.56 -3.53 -1.58
N ASN A 317 16.95 -2.80 -2.53
CA ASN A 317 16.78 -3.27 -3.89
C ASN A 317 18.06 -3.14 -4.72
N HIS A 318 18.83 -2.09 -4.53
CA HIS A 318 19.95 -1.76 -5.39
C HIS A 318 21.08 -1.04 -4.64
N VAL A 319 22.20 -0.91 -5.32
CA VAL A 319 23.31 -0.06 -4.91
C VAL A 319 23.76 0.80 -6.09
N HIS A 320 24.62 1.81 -5.87
CA HIS A 320 25.26 2.52 -6.97
C HIS A 320 26.39 1.69 -7.59
N GLU A 321 26.72 1.89 -8.87
CA GLU A 321 27.80 1.18 -9.57
C GLU A 321 29.20 1.37 -8.93
N GLN A 322 29.36 2.38 -8.05
CA GLN A 322 30.58 2.64 -7.28
C GLN A 322 30.58 1.94 -5.93
N HIS A 323 29.59 1.11 -5.63
CA HIS A 323 29.50 0.43 -4.34
C HIS A 323 30.57 -0.65 -4.19
N THR A 324 31.18 -0.71 -3.01
CA THR A 324 32.27 -1.66 -2.74
C THR A 324 31.85 -3.12 -2.95
N TYR A 325 30.61 -3.48 -2.66
CA TYR A 325 30.10 -4.85 -2.91
C TYR A 325 29.99 -5.13 -4.41
N TYR A 326 29.60 -4.16 -5.24
CA TYR A 326 29.53 -4.36 -6.68
C TYR A 326 30.92 -4.47 -7.32
N GLU A 327 31.90 -3.74 -6.79
CA GLU A 327 33.31 -3.87 -7.23
C GLU A 327 33.91 -5.22 -6.84
N ASP A 328 33.66 -5.70 -5.61
CA ASP A 328 34.29 -6.90 -5.04
C ASP A 328 33.56 -8.20 -5.40
N ASN A 329 32.22 -8.17 -5.50
CA ASN A 329 31.34 -9.34 -5.70
C ASN A 329 30.25 -9.05 -6.76
N PRO A 330 30.62 -8.78 -8.02
CA PRO A 330 29.62 -8.44 -9.05
C PRO A 330 28.59 -9.55 -9.30
N GLU A 331 28.88 -10.79 -8.91
CA GLU A 331 27.94 -11.91 -8.97
C GLU A 331 26.81 -11.81 -7.94
N TRP A 332 26.89 -10.92 -6.97
CA TRP A 332 25.80 -10.67 -6.01
C TRP A 332 24.65 -9.87 -6.61
N PHE A 333 24.81 -9.42 -7.85
CA PHE A 333 23.87 -8.52 -8.51
C PHE A 333 23.28 -9.16 -9.77
N ASN A 334 22.02 -8.86 -10.04
CA ASN A 334 21.34 -9.28 -11.24
C ASN A 334 21.93 -8.58 -12.48
N ALA A 335 22.21 -9.35 -13.52
CA ALA A 335 22.62 -8.82 -14.82
C ALA A 335 21.40 -8.57 -15.72
N GLY A 336 20.34 -8.00 -15.14
CA GLY A 336 19.06 -7.79 -15.78
C GLY A 336 19.05 -6.67 -16.81
N CYS A 337 17.90 -6.46 -17.40
CA CYS A 337 17.63 -5.34 -18.29
C CYS A 337 17.28 -4.09 -17.48
N ILE A 338 17.21 -2.92 -18.13
CA ILE A 338 16.72 -1.70 -17.49
C ILE A 338 15.19 -1.73 -17.48
N CYS A 339 14.59 -1.59 -16.29
CA CYS A 339 13.15 -1.58 -16.08
C CYS A 339 12.45 -0.59 -17.02
N GLY A 340 11.30 -0.95 -17.58
CA GLY A 340 10.53 -0.11 -18.49
C GLY A 340 11.12 0.03 -19.90
N SER A 341 12.33 -0.49 -20.17
CA SER A 341 12.90 -0.47 -21.51
C SER A 341 12.27 -1.53 -22.43
N ALA A 342 12.53 -1.46 -23.74
CA ALA A 342 12.01 -2.43 -24.68
C ALA A 342 12.41 -3.86 -24.31
N ASN A 343 11.43 -4.73 -24.08
CA ASN A 343 11.56 -6.12 -23.60
C ASN A 343 11.98 -6.24 -22.12
N CYS A 344 11.71 -5.27 -21.31
CA CYS A 344 11.92 -5.31 -19.86
C CYS A 344 10.72 -4.66 -19.17
N ASP A 345 9.60 -5.37 -19.15
CA ASP A 345 8.38 -4.89 -18.50
C ASP A 345 8.54 -4.90 -16.97
N TRP A 346 8.06 -3.85 -16.31
CA TRP A 346 8.13 -3.69 -14.85
C TRP A 346 7.47 -4.82 -14.05
N THR A 347 6.44 -5.45 -14.60
CA THR A 347 5.73 -6.54 -13.92
C THR A 347 6.44 -7.87 -14.15
N GLU A 348 6.87 -8.14 -15.41
CA GLU A 348 7.53 -9.38 -15.77
C GLU A 348 8.94 -9.49 -15.12
N HIS A 349 9.67 -8.39 -15.09
CA HIS A 349 11.05 -8.31 -14.56
C HIS A 349 11.14 -7.65 -13.18
N ARG A 350 10.05 -7.61 -12.44
CA ARG A 350 9.95 -6.92 -11.15
C ARG A 350 11.08 -7.20 -10.17
N LEU A 351 11.64 -8.40 -10.19
CA LEU A 351 12.63 -8.89 -9.22
C LEU A 351 14.06 -9.01 -9.78
N ASP A 352 14.31 -8.55 -11.00
CA ASP A 352 15.62 -8.72 -11.65
C ASP A 352 16.01 -7.60 -12.61
N CYS A 353 15.20 -6.56 -12.79
CA CYS A 353 15.55 -5.42 -13.63
C CYS A 353 16.25 -4.32 -12.83
N GLN A 354 17.16 -3.61 -13.46
CA GLN A 354 17.83 -2.44 -12.89
C GLN A 354 17.01 -1.18 -13.13
N PHE A 355 16.84 -0.32 -12.15
CA PHE A 355 16.14 0.96 -12.32
C PHE A 355 16.86 1.85 -13.34
N THR A 356 18.18 1.93 -13.23
CA THR A 356 19.05 2.57 -14.24
C THR A 356 20.33 1.76 -14.42
N SER A 357 21.12 2.10 -15.46
CA SER A 357 22.35 1.37 -15.78
C SER A 357 23.47 1.50 -14.72
N TYR A 358 23.38 2.49 -13.83
CA TYR A 358 24.34 2.72 -12.75
C TYR A 358 23.81 2.31 -11.37
N MET A 359 22.64 1.64 -11.33
CA MET A 359 22.02 1.09 -10.12
C MET A 359 21.91 -0.44 -10.24
N PRO A 360 23.01 -1.19 -9.99
CA PRO A 360 22.97 -2.66 -9.95
C PRO A 360 21.94 -3.16 -8.95
N ASP A 361 21.09 -4.06 -9.41
CA ASP A 361 20.01 -4.69 -8.66
C ASP A 361 20.53 -5.87 -7.84
N VAL A 362 20.19 -5.97 -6.55
CA VAL A 362 20.69 -7.01 -5.63
C VAL A 362 20.02 -8.35 -5.89
N ASN A 363 20.81 -9.38 -6.12
CA ASN A 363 20.30 -10.74 -6.27
C ASN A 363 20.13 -11.44 -4.91
N TRP A 364 18.98 -11.31 -4.31
CA TRP A 364 18.64 -11.89 -3.01
C TRP A 364 18.65 -13.43 -2.98
N LYS A 365 18.71 -14.10 -4.16
CA LYS A 365 18.89 -15.56 -4.26
C LYS A 365 20.33 -16.00 -3.94
N ILE A 366 21.26 -15.07 -3.92
CA ILE A 366 22.65 -15.34 -3.52
C ILE A 366 22.72 -15.25 -1.99
N ARG A 367 22.93 -16.41 -1.33
CA ARG A 367 22.95 -16.48 0.15
C ARG A 367 23.91 -15.48 0.77
N ASP A 368 25.15 -15.40 0.28
CA ASP A 368 26.18 -14.52 0.83
C ASP A 368 25.78 -13.05 0.72
N ALA A 369 25.12 -12.64 -0.37
CA ALA A 369 24.57 -11.30 -0.53
C ALA A 369 23.41 -11.05 0.47
N SER A 370 22.42 -11.93 0.51
CA SER A 370 21.29 -11.84 1.44
C SER A 370 21.74 -11.70 2.90
N GLU A 371 22.67 -12.56 3.33
CA GLU A 371 23.21 -12.51 4.70
C GLU A 371 23.97 -11.21 4.98
N GLN A 372 24.75 -10.71 4.03
CA GLN A 372 25.55 -9.51 4.21
C GLN A 372 24.67 -8.25 4.29
N PHE A 373 23.69 -8.09 3.41
CA PHE A 373 22.79 -6.93 3.44
C PHE A 373 21.94 -6.91 4.72
N ILE A 374 21.52 -8.07 5.22
CA ILE A 374 20.80 -8.16 6.50
C ILE A 374 21.74 -7.81 7.66
N ASP A 375 22.97 -8.33 7.68
CA ASP A 375 23.98 -7.99 8.71
C ASP A 375 24.29 -6.48 8.72
N ASP A 376 24.26 -5.82 7.56
CA ASP A 376 24.42 -4.37 7.47
C ASP A 376 23.20 -3.64 8.11
N ALA A 377 21.98 -4.10 7.86
CA ALA A 377 20.79 -3.53 8.51
C ALA A 377 20.85 -3.67 10.05
N LEU A 378 21.19 -4.87 10.55
CA LEU A 378 21.37 -5.10 11.98
C LEU A 378 22.48 -4.23 12.57
N TRP A 379 23.58 -4.06 11.82
CA TRP A 379 24.69 -3.21 12.24
C TRP A 379 24.26 -1.74 12.40
N TRP A 380 23.43 -1.19 11.47
CA TRP A 380 22.91 0.17 11.59
C TRP A 380 22.02 0.32 12.81
N LEU A 381 21.08 -0.62 13.02
CA LEU A 381 20.17 -0.61 14.17
C LEU A 381 20.95 -0.69 15.50
N GLU A 382 21.93 -1.60 15.61
CA GLU A 382 22.70 -1.76 16.84
C GLU A 382 23.70 -0.64 17.09
N THR A 383 24.41 -0.17 16.03
CA THR A 383 25.49 0.81 16.20
C THR A 383 24.94 2.16 16.61
N TYR A 384 23.83 2.59 16.04
CA TYR A 384 23.26 3.91 16.31
C TYR A 384 22.01 3.87 17.19
N ASP A 385 21.69 2.71 17.75
CA ASP A 385 20.53 2.51 18.62
C ASP A 385 19.21 2.95 18.01
N LEU A 386 19.03 2.69 16.68
CA LEU A 386 17.81 3.04 15.95
C LEU A 386 16.64 2.15 16.39
N ASP A 387 15.40 2.57 16.09
CA ASP A 387 14.17 1.92 16.55
C ASP A 387 13.42 1.18 15.43
N GLY A 388 13.84 1.34 14.19
CA GLY A 388 13.20 0.71 13.05
C GLY A 388 13.83 1.08 11.72
N LEU A 389 13.23 0.53 10.65
CA LEU A 389 13.64 0.78 9.27
C LEU A 389 12.42 1.13 8.41
N ARG A 390 12.58 2.08 7.52
CA ARG A 390 11.79 2.12 6.29
C ARG A 390 12.56 1.34 5.23
N VAL A 391 11.99 0.24 4.78
CA VAL A 391 12.62 -0.62 3.78
C VAL A 391 12.19 -0.15 2.39
N ASP A 392 13.17 0.36 1.64
CA ASP A 392 12.99 0.98 0.32
C ASP A 392 12.65 -0.06 -0.75
N ALA A 393 11.84 0.32 -1.73
CA ALA A 393 11.56 -0.43 -2.96
C ALA A 393 11.23 -1.93 -2.76
N VAL A 394 10.52 -2.28 -1.68
CA VAL A 394 10.17 -3.67 -1.30
C VAL A 394 9.47 -4.43 -2.42
N LYS A 395 8.69 -3.74 -3.25
CA LYS A 395 8.02 -4.33 -4.41
C LYS A 395 8.99 -5.08 -5.35
N HIS A 396 10.26 -4.70 -5.36
CA HIS A 396 11.27 -5.13 -6.32
C HIS A 396 12.25 -6.18 -5.78
N VAL A 397 12.07 -6.65 -4.55
CA VAL A 397 12.88 -7.72 -3.96
C VAL A 397 12.08 -9.00 -3.75
N GLU A 398 12.77 -10.14 -3.68
CA GLU A 398 12.15 -11.39 -3.27
C GLU A 398 11.63 -11.28 -1.83
N ASP A 399 10.47 -11.88 -1.53
CA ASP A 399 9.85 -11.88 -0.20
C ASP A 399 10.75 -12.51 0.88
N LEU A 400 11.69 -13.38 0.51
CA LEU A 400 12.71 -13.88 1.47
C LEU A 400 13.58 -12.75 2.05
N ALA A 401 13.81 -11.66 1.32
CA ALA A 401 14.61 -10.53 1.79
C ALA A 401 13.97 -9.90 3.04
N THR A 402 12.69 -9.57 2.95
CA THR A 402 11.95 -8.99 4.07
C THR A 402 11.71 -9.99 5.20
N ARG A 403 11.38 -11.25 4.89
CA ARG A 403 11.21 -12.31 5.88
C ARG A 403 12.46 -12.55 6.74
N ASN A 404 13.61 -12.69 6.09
CA ASN A 404 14.88 -12.91 6.80
C ASN A 404 15.28 -11.67 7.60
N LEU A 405 15.08 -10.47 7.05
CA LEU A 405 15.35 -9.23 7.76
C LEU A 405 14.51 -9.15 9.05
N VAL A 406 13.19 -9.33 8.94
CA VAL A 406 12.28 -9.32 10.10
C VAL A 406 12.68 -10.39 11.13
N ALA A 407 12.93 -11.63 10.67
CA ALA A 407 13.32 -12.71 11.58
C ALA A 407 14.57 -12.39 12.39
N GLN A 408 15.58 -11.78 11.74
CA GLN A 408 16.84 -11.47 12.41
C GLN A 408 16.75 -10.20 13.27
N VAL A 409 15.96 -9.21 12.86
CA VAL A 409 15.67 -8.03 13.72
C VAL A 409 14.96 -8.48 14.99
N ASN A 410 13.89 -9.28 14.88
CA ASN A 410 13.16 -9.78 16.04
C ASN A 410 14.07 -10.64 16.96
N GLU A 411 14.92 -11.50 16.38
CA GLU A 411 15.85 -12.31 17.18
C GLU A 411 16.88 -11.44 17.94
N ARG A 412 17.38 -10.37 17.31
CA ARG A 412 18.44 -9.54 17.88
C ARG A 412 17.92 -8.47 18.83
N PHE A 413 16.80 -7.82 18.51
CA PHE A 413 16.37 -6.59 19.19
C PHE A 413 15.11 -6.76 20.03
N GLU A 414 14.20 -7.68 19.71
CA GLU A 414 12.93 -7.83 20.43
C GLU A 414 12.99 -8.83 21.58
N THR A 415 14.13 -8.85 22.26
CA THR A 415 14.45 -9.86 23.27
C THR A 415 13.62 -9.77 24.55
N VAL A 416 13.04 -8.62 24.86
CA VAL A 416 12.24 -8.35 26.07
C VAL A 416 10.89 -7.67 25.80
N GLY A 417 10.39 -7.73 24.55
CA GLY A 417 9.09 -7.22 24.17
C GLY A 417 9.07 -5.75 23.74
N THR A 418 10.23 -5.19 23.41
CA THR A 418 10.31 -3.91 22.69
C THR A 418 10.16 -4.20 21.20
N ASP A 419 9.14 -3.62 20.57
CA ASP A 419 8.88 -3.82 19.15
C ASP A 419 9.70 -2.83 18.32
N TYR A 420 10.43 -3.34 17.33
CA TYR A 420 11.07 -2.57 16.26
C TYR A 420 10.12 -2.50 15.07
N TYR A 421 10.07 -1.37 14.39
CA TYR A 421 9.14 -1.19 13.28
C TYR A 421 9.84 -1.22 11.92
N LEU A 422 9.48 -2.23 11.15
CA LEU A 422 9.95 -2.39 9.78
C LEU A 422 8.81 -2.06 8.82
N LYS A 423 8.83 -0.83 8.31
CA LYS A 423 7.83 -0.31 7.37
C LYS A 423 8.34 -0.46 5.95
N GLY A 424 7.58 -1.14 5.10
CA GLY A 424 7.93 -1.32 3.69
C GLY A 424 7.41 -0.22 2.77
N GLU A 425 8.00 -0.21 1.57
CA GLU A 425 7.47 0.49 0.42
C GLU A 425 7.16 -0.50 -0.70
N THR A 426 5.88 -0.82 -0.86
CA THR A 426 5.38 -1.58 -2.00
C THR A 426 4.49 -0.68 -2.84
N ALA A 427 5.12 0.07 -3.76
CA ALA A 427 4.46 1.07 -4.57
C ALA A 427 3.42 0.43 -5.49
N MET A 428 2.14 0.65 -5.18
CA MET A 428 0.98 0.16 -5.92
C MET A 428 0.01 1.31 -6.14
N GLY A 429 -0.75 1.27 -7.23
CA GLY A 429 -1.76 2.28 -7.54
C GLY A 429 -3.14 1.95 -6.97
N TRP A 430 -4.13 2.72 -7.43
CA TRP A 430 -5.55 2.46 -7.23
C TRP A 430 -6.18 2.19 -8.60
N ALA A 431 -6.79 1.03 -8.78
CA ALA A 431 -7.27 0.54 -10.07
C ALA A 431 -8.76 0.89 -10.35
N GLY A 432 -9.30 1.91 -9.68
CA GLY A 432 -10.66 2.39 -9.89
C GLY A 432 -11.65 2.02 -8.77
N HIS A 433 -12.93 2.37 -8.95
CA HIS A 433 -13.93 2.39 -7.87
C HIS A 433 -14.35 1.00 -7.35
N SER A 434 -14.09 -0.06 -8.10
CA SER A 434 -14.46 -1.42 -7.67
C SER A 434 -13.39 -2.02 -6.76
N LEU A 435 -13.81 -2.54 -5.60
CA LEU A 435 -12.89 -3.28 -4.71
C LEU A 435 -12.25 -4.48 -5.44
N VAL A 436 -13.00 -5.13 -6.34
CA VAL A 436 -12.49 -6.29 -7.10
C VAL A 436 -11.30 -5.91 -7.98
N ASP A 437 -11.32 -4.72 -8.58
CA ASP A 437 -10.26 -4.25 -9.45
C ASP A 437 -8.97 -3.92 -8.65
N ASN A 438 -9.08 -3.72 -7.34
CA ASN A 438 -7.98 -3.39 -6.44
C ASN A 438 -7.42 -4.60 -5.64
N GLN A 439 -7.89 -5.81 -5.90
CA GLN A 439 -7.42 -7.00 -5.15
C GLN A 439 -5.95 -7.34 -5.42
N GLU A 440 -5.45 -7.08 -6.61
CA GLU A 440 -4.03 -7.27 -6.93
C GLU A 440 -3.15 -6.32 -6.13
N GLN A 441 -3.56 -5.05 -6.00
CA GLN A 441 -2.83 -4.03 -5.25
C GLN A 441 -2.72 -4.41 -3.76
N TYR A 442 -3.87 -4.69 -3.13
CA TYR A 442 -3.89 -5.15 -1.74
C TYR A 442 -3.12 -6.47 -1.57
N GLY A 443 -3.28 -7.42 -2.50
CA GLY A 443 -2.61 -8.72 -2.45
C GLY A 443 -1.09 -8.59 -2.55
N THR A 444 -0.57 -7.69 -3.39
CA THR A 444 0.87 -7.45 -3.53
C THR A 444 1.45 -6.81 -2.25
N ILE A 445 0.79 -5.81 -1.69
CA ILE A 445 1.21 -5.18 -0.44
C ILE A 445 1.18 -6.20 0.71
N ASN A 446 0.07 -6.94 0.86
CA ASN A 446 -0.07 -7.98 1.89
C ASN A 446 0.97 -9.11 1.76
N GLY A 447 1.47 -9.36 0.55
CA GLY A 447 2.47 -10.41 0.31
C GLY A 447 3.78 -10.23 1.06
N TYR A 448 4.10 -9.00 1.46
CA TYR A 448 5.31 -8.67 2.23
C TYR A 448 5.05 -8.44 3.73
N MET A 449 3.80 -8.56 4.19
CA MET A 449 3.40 -8.35 5.58
C MET A 449 3.01 -9.66 6.27
N GLY A 450 2.71 -9.59 7.55
CA GLY A 450 2.20 -10.68 8.36
C GLY A 450 3.17 -11.12 9.46
N PRO A 451 2.90 -12.22 10.15
CA PRO A 451 3.67 -12.63 11.36
C PRO A 451 5.16 -12.87 11.11
N ASP A 452 5.53 -13.19 9.88
CA ASP A 452 6.90 -13.43 9.44
C ASP A 452 7.35 -12.38 8.40
N GLY A 453 6.60 -11.31 8.23
CA GLY A 453 6.85 -10.24 7.26
C GLY A 453 6.93 -8.88 7.95
N LEU A 454 6.94 -7.82 7.16
CA LEU A 454 7.00 -6.44 7.64
C LEU A 454 5.78 -6.10 8.52
N ASP A 455 5.99 -5.21 9.49
CA ASP A 455 4.95 -4.78 10.43
C ASP A 455 3.88 -3.90 9.78
N GLY A 456 4.24 -3.18 8.73
CA GLY A 456 3.35 -2.30 8.00
C GLY A 456 3.95 -1.79 6.70
N GLN A 457 3.14 -1.02 5.98
CA GLN A 457 3.50 -0.47 4.68
C GLN A 457 2.88 0.92 4.48
N ALA A 458 3.43 1.70 3.54
CA ALA A 458 2.73 2.88 3.03
C ALA A 458 1.40 2.47 2.39
N ASP A 459 0.31 3.15 2.74
CA ASP A 459 -1.02 2.85 2.19
C ASP A 459 -1.22 3.50 0.82
N PHE A 460 -0.58 2.92 -0.19
CA PHE A 460 -0.63 3.42 -1.57
C PHE A 460 -2.05 3.38 -2.15
N VAL A 461 -2.82 2.33 -1.88
CA VAL A 461 -4.18 2.21 -2.43
C VAL A 461 -5.05 3.33 -1.91
N LEU A 462 -5.03 3.59 -0.60
CA LEU A 462 -5.79 4.67 0.02
C LEU A 462 -5.31 6.04 -0.49
N TYR A 463 -3.99 6.27 -0.55
CA TYR A 463 -3.42 7.50 -1.09
C TYR A 463 -3.96 7.83 -2.48
N HIS A 464 -3.82 6.90 -3.42
CA HIS A 464 -4.27 7.11 -4.81
C HIS A 464 -5.80 7.18 -4.95
N ALA A 465 -6.53 6.48 -4.10
CA ALA A 465 -8.00 6.57 -4.09
C ALA A 465 -8.48 7.96 -3.65
N VAL A 466 -7.85 8.59 -2.64
CA VAL A 466 -8.49 9.72 -1.98
C VAL A 466 -7.78 11.06 -2.18
N VAL A 467 -6.44 11.11 -2.29
CA VAL A 467 -5.76 12.40 -2.21
C VAL A 467 -6.11 13.30 -3.38
N ASP A 468 -5.85 12.87 -4.62
CA ASP A 468 -6.19 13.67 -5.79
C ASP A 468 -7.70 13.76 -6.03
N ASN A 469 -8.41 12.67 -5.81
CA ASN A 469 -9.82 12.57 -6.16
C ASN A 469 -10.71 13.38 -5.20
N VAL A 470 -10.39 13.41 -3.90
CA VAL A 470 -11.23 14.07 -2.89
C VAL A 470 -10.70 15.44 -2.52
N PHE A 471 -9.40 15.55 -2.17
CA PHE A 471 -8.85 16.77 -1.57
C PHE A 471 -8.32 17.76 -2.60
N VAL A 472 -7.76 17.29 -3.72
CA VAL A 472 -7.20 18.15 -4.77
C VAL A 472 -8.25 18.51 -5.80
N SER A 473 -8.71 17.55 -6.59
CA SER A 473 -9.64 17.80 -7.70
C SER A 473 -11.10 17.97 -7.28
N GLY A 474 -11.48 17.34 -6.16
CA GLY A 474 -12.86 17.28 -5.71
C GLY A 474 -13.79 16.51 -6.66
N ASN A 475 -13.25 15.71 -7.58
CA ASN A 475 -14.01 14.87 -8.50
C ASN A 475 -14.81 13.81 -7.75
N GLU A 476 -14.26 13.36 -6.60
CA GLU A 476 -14.92 12.48 -5.67
C GLU A 476 -15.33 13.20 -4.38
N ASN A 477 -16.17 12.58 -3.61
CA ASN A 477 -16.81 13.18 -2.45
C ASN A 477 -16.43 12.45 -1.15
N TYR A 478 -16.96 12.91 -0.01
CA TYR A 478 -16.62 12.31 1.28
C TYR A 478 -17.24 10.92 1.51
N MET A 479 -18.22 10.48 0.74
CA MET A 479 -18.64 9.08 0.75
C MET A 479 -17.56 8.18 0.14
N HIS A 480 -16.84 8.66 -0.88
CA HIS A 480 -15.67 7.97 -1.45
C HIS A 480 -14.50 7.93 -0.46
N LEU A 481 -14.22 9.05 0.23
CA LEU A 481 -13.22 9.07 1.30
C LEU A 481 -13.51 8.04 2.38
N ASP A 482 -14.75 8.03 2.88
CA ASP A 482 -15.21 7.10 3.90
C ASP A 482 -15.12 5.63 3.44
N TYR A 483 -15.57 5.36 2.21
CA TYR A 483 -15.51 4.02 1.64
C TYR A 483 -14.07 3.48 1.60
N TRP A 484 -13.10 4.24 1.07
CA TRP A 484 -11.73 3.76 0.94
C TRP A 484 -10.98 3.75 2.28
N THR A 485 -11.31 4.63 3.22
CA THR A 485 -10.81 4.56 4.61
C THR A 485 -11.25 3.26 5.28
N ASN A 486 -12.51 2.86 5.14
CA ASN A 486 -13.00 1.56 5.63
C ASN A 486 -12.31 0.39 4.91
N ARG A 487 -12.10 0.47 3.58
CA ARG A 487 -11.43 -0.61 2.83
C ARG A 487 -9.99 -0.79 3.28
N SER A 488 -9.27 0.28 3.58
CA SER A 488 -7.93 0.18 4.18
C SER A 488 -7.94 -0.64 5.48
N GLN A 489 -8.97 -0.50 6.32
CA GLN A 489 -9.08 -1.32 7.53
C GLN A 489 -9.41 -2.80 7.24
N ASP A 490 -10.20 -3.09 6.21
CA ASP A 490 -10.73 -4.41 5.93
C ASP A 490 -9.81 -5.28 5.03
N GLN A 491 -8.91 -4.67 4.24
CA GLN A 491 -8.19 -5.37 3.17
C GLN A 491 -6.74 -5.71 3.54
N TYR A 492 -6.15 -5.02 4.51
CA TYR A 492 -4.83 -5.38 5.00
C TYR A 492 -4.91 -6.46 6.08
N LEU A 493 -3.79 -7.14 6.32
CA LEU A 493 -3.70 -8.23 7.28
C LEU A 493 -3.94 -7.74 8.71
N ASP A 494 -4.69 -8.51 9.50
CA ASP A 494 -4.93 -8.22 10.91
C ASP A 494 -3.60 -8.03 11.66
N GLY A 495 -3.48 -6.94 12.41
CA GLY A 495 -2.28 -6.59 13.18
C GLY A 495 -1.25 -5.78 12.41
N SER A 496 -1.43 -5.54 11.11
CA SER A 496 -0.57 -4.63 10.36
C SER A 496 -0.77 -3.18 10.78
N ILE A 497 0.34 -2.43 10.88
CA ILE A 497 0.33 -1.00 11.18
C ILE A 497 0.57 -0.24 9.88
N MET A 498 -0.50 0.12 9.19
CA MET A 498 -0.39 0.84 7.93
C MET A 498 -0.01 2.30 8.15
N VAL A 499 0.67 2.88 7.16
CA VAL A 499 1.12 4.28 7.16
C VAL A 499 0.32 5.05 6.11
N PRO A 500 -0.85 5.61 6.46
CA PRO A 500 -1.57 6.53 5.60
C PRO A 500 -0.77 7.83 5.43
N TYR A 501 -0.88 8.45 4.25
CA TYR A 501 -0.19 9.69 3.93
C TYR A 501 -0.95 10.53 2.90
N VAL A 502 -0.64 11.81 2.81
CA VAL A 502 -1.19 12.74 1.80
C VAL A 502 -0.10 13.45 1.01
N GLY A 503 1.15 13.35 1.46
CA GLY A 503 2.36 13.87 0.82
C GLY A 503 3.57 13.02 1.18
N SER A 504 4.56 12.98 0.31
CA SER A 504 5.86 12.33 0.53
C SER A 504 6.93 13.01 -0.32
N HIS A 505 8.17 12.53 -0.20
CA HIS A 505 9.28 13.01 -1.04
C HIS A 505 9.14 12.61 -2.53
N ASP A 506 8.21 11.72 -2.85
CA ASP A 506 8.02 11.15 -4.19
C ASP A 506 6.84 11.75 -4.95
N VAL A 507 6.11 12.69 -4.36
CA VAL A 507 4.95 13.29 -5.01
C VAL A 507 5.00 14.82 -4.91
N PRO A 508 4.39 15.55 -5.86
CA PRO A 508 4.27 17.00 -5.77
C PRO A 508 3.54 17.42 -4.50
N ARG A 509 3.91 18.56 -3.94
CA ARG A 509 3.30 19.07 -2.71
C ARG A 509 1.79 19.24 -2.84
N LEU A 510 1.05 18.82 -1.81
CA LEU A 510 -0.41 18.86 -1.80
C LEU A 510 -0.96 20.28 -2.08
N THR A 511 -0.37 21.30 -1.50
CA THR A 511 -0.76 22.71 -1.68
C THR A 511 -0.59 23.15 -3.13
N SER A 512 0.48 22.74 -3.82
CA SER A 512 0.68 23.03 -5.26
C SER A 512 -0.32 22.30 -6.15
N ARG A 513 -0.68 21.06 -5.81
CA ARG A 513 -1.70 20.28 -6.51
C ARG A 513 -3.10 20.87 -6.34
N ALA A 514 -3.39 21.38 -5.15
CA ALA A 514 -4.70 21.99 -4.82
C ALA A 514 -4.83 23.45 -5.30
N ASP A 515 -3.75 24.10 -5.70
CA ASP A 515 -3.78 25.47 -6.21
C ASP A 515 -4.11 25.53 -7.70
N THR A 516 -5.33 25.97 -8.05
CA THR A 516 -5.81 26.07 -9.43
C THR A 516 -5.26 27.27 -10.20
N GLY A 517 -4.47 28.12 -9.55
CA GLY A 517 -3.97 29.40 -10.10
C GLY A 517 -2.54 29.39 -10.59
N THR A 518 -1.76 28.30 -10.35
CA THR A 518 -0.33 28.22 -10.65
C THR A 518 -0.02 27.40 -11.89
N ASN A 519 1.28 27.22 -12.15
CA ASN A 519 1.79 26.31 -13.16
C ASN A 519 1.44 24.84 -12.78
N ASP A 520 1.65 23.94 -13.74
CA ASP A 520 1.40 22.51 -13.52
C ASP A 520 2.21 22.01 -12.31
N ALA A 521 1.51 21.39 -11.37
CA ALA A 521 2.13 20.86 -10.14
C ALA A 521 3.06 19.68 -10.41
N PHE A 522 3.04 19.09 -11.61
CA PHE A 522 3.95 18.00 -12.00
C PHE A 522 5.19 18.49 -12.75
N ASN A 523 5.38 19.79 -12.91
CA ASN A 523 6.63 20.34 -13.45
C ASN A 523 7.79 20.10 -12.49
N GLN A 524 8.92 19.66 -13.02
CA GLN A 524 10.12 19.29 -12.27
C GLN A 524 11.22 20.35 -12.34
N TRP A 525 11.31 21.10 -13.45
CA TRP A 525 12.43 21.97 -13.75
C TRP A 525 12.02 23.42 -13.98
N ALA A 526 12.95 24.34 -13.72
CA ALA A 526 12.68 25.79 -13.81
C ALA A 526 12.20 26.26 -15.18
N GLU A 527 12.65 25.63 -16.26
CA GLU A 527 12.25 25.94 -17.64
C GLU A 527 10.81 25.53 -17.97
N ASP A 528 10.24 24.56 -17.24
CA ASP A 528 8.86 24.13 -17.40
C ASP A 528 7.88 25.06 -16.68
N GLY A 529 8.39 25.93 -15.81
CA GLY A 529 7.61 26.84 -15.00
C GLY A 529 7.09 26.16 -13.74
N LEU A 530 7.90 26.17 -12.69
CA LEU A 530 7.61 25.54 -11.42
C LEU A 530 6.40 26.18 -10.71
N PRO A 531 5.63 25.41 -9.90
CA PRO A 531 4.58 25.98 -9.06
C PRO A 531 5.18 26.92 -8.02
N GLY A 532 4.45 27.95 -7.68
CA GLY A 532 4.83 28.89 -6.64
C GLY A 532 3.97 28.76 -5.40
N GLN A 533 4.29 29.53 -4.37
CA GLN A 533 3.48 29.56 -3.16
C GLN A 533 2.02 29.92 -3.48
N PRO A 534 1.02 29.12 -3.02
CA PRO A 534 -0.38 29.41 -3.22
C PRO A 534 -0.79 30.78 -2.69
N GLY A 535 -1.52 31.53 -3.51
CA GLY A 535 -1.90 32.90 -3.20
C GLY A 535 -3.25 33.08 -2.47
N ASP A 536 -4.06 32.02 -2.40
CA ASP A 536 -5.38 32.07 -1.79
C ASP A 536 -5.60 30.93 -0.77
N ALA A 537 -6.72 31.01 -0.05
CA ALA A 537 -7.01 30.07 1.02
C ALA A 537 -7.50 28.69 0.56
N SER A 538 -7.79 28.49 -0.73
CA SER A 538 -8.38 27.21 -1.20
C SER A 538 -7.42 26.04 -1.03
N ALA A 539 -6.15 26.21 -1.40
CA ALA A 539 -5.13 25.19 -1.24
C ALA A 539 -4.88 24.86 0.25
N TYR A 540 -4.82 25.88 1.10
CA TYR A 540 -4.64 25.65 2.55
C TYR A 540 -5.89 25.05 3.23
N ASN A 541 -7.09 25.35 2.74
CA ASN A 541 -8.31 24.68 3.19
C ASN A 541 -8.33 23.20 2.78
N ALA A 542 -7.89 22.87 1.56
CA ALA A 542 -7.74 21.50 1.13
C ALA A 542 -6.70 20.75 1.98
N ALA A 543 -5.57 21.38 2.27
CA ALA A 543 -4.54 20.85 3.15
C ALA A 543 -5.09 20.60 4.57
N LEU A 544 -5.80 21.56 5.17
CA LEU A 544 -6.42 21.36 6.48
C LEU A 544 -7.41 20.19 6.51
N GLN A 545 -8.22 20.01 5.45
CA GLN A 545 -9.14 18.88 5.37
C GLN A 545 -8.38 17.53 5.24
N ALA A 546 -7.35 17.49 4.41
CA ALA A 546 -6.55 16.31 4.18
C ALA A 546 -5.76 15.90 5.44
N TYR A 547 -5.05 16.84 6.07
CA TYR A 547 -4.30 16.56 7.31
C TYR A 547 -5.22 16.35 8.51
N GLY A 548 -6.38 17.01 8.54
CA GLY A 548 -7.41 16.78 9.56
C GLY A 548 -7.93 15.33 9.52
N TRP A 549 -8.18 14.80 8.32
CA TRP A 549 -8.49 13.39 8.14
C TRP A 549 -7.29 12.50 8.50
N LEU A 550 -6.11 12.78 7.96
CA LEU A 550 -4.89 11.98 8.16
C LEU A 550 -4.56 11.80 9.65
N LEU A 551 -4.55 12.88 10.43
CA LEU A 551 -4.19 12.86 11.85
C LEU A 551 -5.27 12.26 12.76
N THR A 552 -6.44 11.95 12.21
CA THR A 552 -7.56 11.35 12.95
C THR A 552 -8.02 10.01 12.39
N THR A 553 -7.27 9.45 11.42
CA THR A 553 -7.53 8.13 10.83
C THR A 553 -6.69 7.04 11.50
N PRO A 554 -7.05 5.74 11.41
CA PRO A 554 -6.22 4.64 11.94
C PRO A 554 -4.86 4.50 11.28
N GLY A 555 -3.92 3.85 11.97
CA GLY A 555 -2.55 3.57 11.53
C GLY A 555 -1.54 4.57 12.09
N ALA A 556 -0.29 4.52 11.61
CA ALA A 556 0.77 5.44 11.96
C ALA A 556 0.94 6.49 10.83
N PRO A 557 0.24 7.63 10.87
CA PRO A 557 0.22 8.60 9.78
C PRO A 557 1.59 9.21 9.51
N LEU A 558 1.86 9.48 8.24
CA LEU A 558 3.10 10.11 7.78
C LEU A 558 2.88 11.61 7.51
N LEU A 559 3.73 12.44 8.08
CA LEU A 559 3.87 13.85 7.78
C LEU A 559 5.22 14.09 7.11
N TYR A 560 5.20 14.58 5.87
CA TYR A 560 6.42 14.92 5.15
C TYR A 560 6.88 16.33 5.53
N TYR A 561 8.18 16.54 5.78
CA TYR A 561 8.71 17.82 6.24
C TYR A 561 8.21 19.01 5.37
N GLY A 562 7.75 20.06 6.03
CA GLY A 562 7.19 21.22 5.36
C GLY A 562 5.68 21.18 5.09
N ASP A 563 5.08 20.02 5.07
CA ASP A 563 3.64 19.86 4.86
C ASP A 563 2.83 20.46 6.00
N GLU A 564 3.38 20.50 7.22
CA GLU A 564 2.76 21.08 8.41
C GLU A 564 2.48 22.59 8.30
N TYR A 565 3.22 23.29 7.47
CA TYR A 565 2.92 24.69 7.14
C TYR A 565 2.45 24.89 5.69
N GLY A 566 2.29 23.80 4.94
CA GLY A 566 1.82 23.82 3.54
C GLY A 566 2.90 24.29 2.58
N GLU A 567 4.11 23.69 2.67
CA GLU A 567 5.16 23.89 1.66
C GLU A 567 4.62 23.60 0.26
N TYR A 568 5.12 24.30 -0.72
CA TYR A 568 4.78 24.15 -2.13
C TYR A 568 5.97 23.54 -2.90
N GLY A 569 5.71 23.04 -4.07
CA GLY A 569 6.72 22.47 -4.98
C GLY A 569 6.08 21.52 -5.98
N GLY A 570 6.72 21.38 -7.12
CA GLY A 570 6.32 20.48 -8.21
C GLY A 570 6.73 19.03 -7.95
N ALA A 571 6.90 18.25 -9.00
CA ALA A 571 7.45 16.91 -8.86
C ALA A 571 8.96 16.96 -8.51
N ASP A 572 9.52 15.85 -8.07
CA ASP A 572 10.96 15.73 -7.76
C ASP A 572 11.84 16.29 -8.90
N PRO A 573 12.80 17.20 -8.60
CA PRO A 573 13.30 17.60 -7.26
C PRO A 573 12.63 18.86 -6.66
N ASP A 574 11.61 19.44 -7.28
CA ASP A 574 11.04 20.71 -6.84
C ASP A 574 10.16 20.56 -5.57
N ASN A 575 9.66 19.35 -5.26
CA ASN A 575 8.97 19.05 -4.00
C ASN A 575 9.92 18.99 -2.78
N ARG A 576 11.24 19.10 -3.00
CA ARG A 576 12.32 18.93 -2.01
C ARG A 576 13.05 20.25 -1.74
N HIS A 577 12.30 21.34 -1.51
CA HIS A 577 12.87 22.63 -1.11
C HIS A 577 13.52 22.52 0.26
N MET A 578 14.51 23.42 0.54
CA MET A 578 15.01 23.58 1.89
C MET A 578 13.88 23.99 2.85
N TYR A 579 13.87 23.38 4.04
CA TYR A 579 12.96 23.75 5.10
C TYR A 579 12.95 25.27 5.34
N ARG A 580 11.76 25.83 5.44
CA ARG A 580 11.55 27.27 5.69
C ARG A 580 11.10 27.48 7.13
N ASN A 581 11.83 28.28 7.89
CA ASN A 581 11.44 28.60 9.27
C ASN A 581 10.24 29.55 9.34
N ALA A 582 9.56 29.59 10.50
CA ALA A 582 8.33 30.36 10.74
C ALA A 582 8.42 31.85 10.39
N SER A 583 9.62 32.46 10.39
CA SER A 583 9.80 33.87 10.04
C SER A 583 9.58 34.17 8.55
N SER A 584 9.57 33.15 7.70
CA SER A 584 9.34 33.23 6.26
C SER A 584 7.91 32.85 5.85
N TRP A 585 7.11 32.34 6.77
CA TRP A 585 5.77 31.86 6.45
C TRP A 585 4.77 33.00 6.24
N SER A 586 3.84 32.80 5.34
CA SER A 586 2.66 33.63 5.19
C SER A 586 1.69 33.44 6.38
N PRO A 587 0.71 34.32 6.55
CA PRO A 587 -0.31 34.13 7.59
C PRO A 587 -1.13 32.85 7.40
N MET A 588 -1.31 32.37 6.15
CA MET A 588 -2.03 31.13 5.87
C MET A 588 -1.20 29.90 6.25
N GLU A 589 0.10 29.92 5.96
CA GLU A 589 1.03 28.88 6.39
C GLU A 589 1.13 28.81 7.92
N SER A 590 1.24 29.95 8.58
CA SER A 590 1.27 30.00 10.06
C SER A 590 -0.02 29.42 10.66
N GLN A 591 -1.19 29.74 10.10
CA GLN A 591 -2.46 29.21 10.57
C GLN A 591 -2.58 27.70 10.33
N LEU A 592 -2.09 27.20 9.19
CA LEU A 592 -2.09 25.76 8.90
C LEU A 592 -1.20 25.03 9.90
N PHE A 593 0.01 25.55 10.17
CA PHE A 593 0.92 25.01 11.17
C PHE A 593 0.27 24.93 12.57
N GLU A 594 -0.38 26.03 13.01
CA GLU A 594 -1.08 26.05 14.30
C GLU A 594 -2.15 24.93 14.36
N ASN A 595 -2.94 24.76 13.29
CA ASN A 595 -3.98 23.74 13.24
C ASN A 595 -3.40 22.32 13.25
N ILE A 596 -2.34 22.06 12.49
CA ILE A 596 -1.72 20.73 12.41
C ILE A 596 -1.02 20.39 13.72
N SER A 597 -0.33 21.35 14.32
CA SER A 597 0.28 21.20 15.65
C SER A 597 -0.78 20.87 16.72
N GLU A 598 -1.90 21.59 16.75
CA GLU A 598 -2.99 21.30 17.70
C GLU A 598 -3.60 19.90 17.47
N LEU A 599 -3.78 19.48 16.21
CA LEU A 599 -4.28 18.14 15.87
C LEU A 599 -3.28 17.03 16.23
N GLY A 600 -2.00 17.22 15.94
CA GLY A 600 -0.95 16.28 16.28
C GLY A 600 -0.81 16.11 17.80
N GLN A 601 -0.86 17.23 18.54
CA GLN A 601 -0.92 17.21 20.00
C GLN A 601 -2.18 16.52 20.53
N LEU A 602 -3.33 16.73 19.90
CA LEU A 602 -4.55 16.04 20.28
C LEU A 602 -4.42 14.53 20.04
N ARG A 603 -3.85 14.11 18.91
CA ARG A 603 -3.60 12.70 18.61
C ARG A 603 -2.65 12.08 19.64
N SER A 604 -1.49 12.71 19.90
CA SER A 604 -0.49 12.17 20.84
C SER A 604 -1.02 11.99 22.27
N ASN A 605 -2.10 12.69 22.62
CA ASN A 605 -2.76 12.62 23.92
C ASN A 605 -4.10 11.87 23.92
N SER A 606 -4.49 11.21 22.82
CA SER A 606 -5.76 10.50 22.69
C SER A 606 -5.53 9.07 22.19
N ILE A 607 -5.71 8.11 23.08
CA ILE A 607 -5.58 6.68 22.74
C ILE A 607 -6.60 6.26 21.67
N ALA A 608 -7.79 6.88 21.66
CA ALA A 608 -8.79 6.60 20.63
C ALA A 608 -8.35 7.08 19.24
N LEU A 609 -7.67 8.22 19.12
CA LEU A 609 -7.13 8.67 17.83
C LEU A 609 -5.91 7.86 17.38
N GLN A 610 -5.15 7.28 18.32
CA GLN A 610 -3.97 6.47 18.05
C GLN A 610 -4.34 5.03 17.69
N ARG A 611 -5.14 4.36 18.55
CA ARG A 611 -5.40 2.90 18.53
C ARG A 611 -6.87 2.55 18.30
N GLY A 612 -7.75 3.54 18.13
CA GLY A 612 -9.19 3.33 18.03
C GLY A 612 -9.62 2.70 16.73
N GLU A 613 -10.76 2.00 16.79
CA GLU A 613 -11.47 1.49 15.62
C GLU A 613 -12.23 2.62 14.93
N TYR A 614 -12.13 2.69 13.62
CA TYR A 614 -12.87 3.63 12.78
C TYR A 614 -14.29 3.14 12.56
N SER A 615 -15.27 4.01 12.74
CA SER A 615 -16.66 3.71 12.42
C SER A 615 -17.36 4.93 11.83
N THR A 616 -17.98 4.75 10.68
CA THR A 616 -18.75 5.80 10.01
C THR A 616 -20.00 6.12 10.80
N ARG A 617 -20.23 7.41 11.08
CA ARG A 617 -21.45 7.90 11.70
C ARG A 617 -22.38 8.58 10.70
N LEU A 618 -21.81 9.33 9.75
CA LEU A 618 -22.54 10.00 8.68
C LEU A 618 -21.59 10.30 7.53
N ALA A 619 -21.86 9.79 6.34
CA ALA A 619 -21.11 10.10 5.13
C ALA A 619 -22.03 10.76 4.08
N MET A 620 -21.74 12.00 3.72
CA MET A 620 -22.44 12.80 2.72
C MET A 620 -21.41 13.37 1.74
N SER A 621 -21.86 13.95 0.63
CA SER A 621 -20.95 14.48 -0.40
C SER A 621 -19.94 15.51 0.15
N ASN A 622 -20.32 16.33 1.11
CA ASN A 622 -19.47 17.42 1.65
C ASN A 622 -19.32 17.40 3.16
N LEU A 623 -19.87 16.41 3.84
CA LEU A 623 -19.84 16.28 5.28
C LEU A 623 -19.57 14.81 5.63
N LEU A 624 -18.53 14.56 6.41
CA LEU A 624 -18.19 13.23 6.94
C LEU A 624 -18.12 13.33 8.45
N VAL A 625 -18.79 12.40 9.13
CA VAL A 625 -18.70 12.24 10.59
C VAL A 625 -18.37 10.79 10.86
N TYR A 626 -17.31 10.54 11.59
CA TYR A 626 -16.91 9.21 12.02
C TYR A 626 -16.42 9.22 13.46
N ASN A 627 -16.41 8.08 14.08
CA ASN A 627 -15.88 7.89 15.42
C ASN A 627 -14.59 7.07 15.37
N MET A 628 -13.65 7.44 16.22
CA MET A 628 -12.50 6.63 16.62
C MET A 628 -12.75 6.15 18.04
N THR A 629 -12.85 4.85 18.25
CA THR A 629 -13.27 4.25 19.54
C THR A 629 -12.19 3.33 20.07
N HIS A 630 -11.72 3.59 21.28
CA HIS A 630 -10.81 2.69 22.00
C HIS A 630 -11.28 2.59 23.46
N GLU A 631 -11.66 1.38 23.88
CA GLU A 631 -12.22 1.14 25.23
C GLU A 631 -13.31 2.17 25.62
N ASP A 632 -13.04 3.00 26.63
CA ASP A 632 -13.97 3.98 27.16
C ASP A 632 -13.81 5.39 26.51
N GLN A 633 -12.84 5.59 25.60
CA GLN A 633 -12.63 6.86 24.90
C GLN A 633 -13.21 6.82 23.49
N VAL A 634 -14.06 7.79 23.16
CA VAL A 634 -14.61 7.96 21.81
C VAL A 634 -14.36 9.38 21.34
N MET A 635 -13.67 9.50 20.21
CA MET A 635 -13.44 10.77 19.51
C MET A 635 -14.28 10.79 18.24
N SER A 636 -15.24 11.74 18.16
CA SER A 636 -16.05 11.96 16.96
C SER A 636 -15.42 13.06 16.12
N VAL A 637 -15.12 12.76 14.85
CA VAL A 637 -14.48 13.68 13.90
C VAL A 637 -15.52 14.13 12.89
N VAL A 638 -15.56 15.44 12.63
CA VAL A 638 -16.44 16.08 11.66
C VAL A 638 -15.62 16.83 10.63
N LEU A 639 -15.66 16.39 9.39
CA LEU A 639 -15.06 17.06 8.23
C LEU A 639 -16.16 17.72 7.41
N ASN A 640 -16.07 19.03 7.16
CA ASN A 640 -17.01 19.76 6.31
C ASN A 640 -16.27 20.56 5.25
N ARG A 641 -16.35 20.15 3.99
CA ARG A 641 -15.82 20.91 2.85
C ARG A 641 -16.88 21.83 2.19
N GLY A 642 -18.12 21.75 2.67
CA GLY A 642 -19.26 22.48 2.13
C GLY A 642 -19.53 23.80 2.82
N ALA A 643 -20.73 24.35 2.61
CA ALA A 643 -21.24 25.50 3.34
C ALA A 643 -21.41 25.20 4.85
N PRO A 644 -21.51 26.22 5.72
CA PRO A 644 -21.81 26.01 7.12
C PRO A 644 -23.07 25.16 7.29
N THR A 645 -23.03 24.20 8.22
CA THR A 645 -24.13 23.24 8.45
C THR A 645 -24.27 22.92 9.93
N THR A 646 -25.18 22.01 10.26
CA THR A 646 -25.35 21.51 11.62
C THR A 646 -25.37 20.00 11.66
N VAL A 647 -24.77 19.42 12.69
CA VAL A 647 -24.78 17.98 12.98
C VAL A 647 -25.47 17.75 14.30
N ASN A 648 -26.46 16.85 14.35
CA ASN A 648 -27.21 16.50 15.52
C ASN A 648 -26.68 15.20 16.17
N GLY A 649 -27.22 14.86 17.35
CA GLY A 649 -26.94 13.58 18.01
C GLY A 649 -25.72 13.60 18.91
N PHE A 650 -25.32 14.77 19.40
CA PHE A 650 -24.32 14.94 20.45
C PHE A 650 -24.99 15.11 21.82
N ALA A 651 -24.28 14.76 22.88
CA ALA A 651 -24.74 14.98 24.25
C ALA A 651 -24.34 16.37 24.76
N SER A 652 -24.97 16.84 25.82
CA SER A 652 -24.69 18.19 26.37
C SER A 652 -23.34 18.29 27.08
N ASN A 653 -22.72 17.18 27.38
CA ASN A 653 -21.43 17.00 28.05
C ASN A 653 -20.30 16.55 27.11
N ASP A 654 -20.60 16.33 25.83
CA ASP A 654 -19.56 16.14 24.82
C ASP A 654 -18.71 17.41 24.68
N VAL A 655 -17.41 17.26 24.48
CA VAL A 655 -16.46 18.36 24.54
C VAL A 655 -15.77 18.51 23.18
N VAL A 656 -15.90 19.69 22.55
CA VAL A 656 -15.11 20.03 21.39
C VAL A 656 -13.64 20.17 21.83
N ARG A 657 -12.77 19.33 21.23
CA ARG A 657 -11.33 19.29 21.52
C ARG A 657 -10.53 20.05 20.47
N PHE A 658 -11.02 20.09 19.24
CA PHE A 658 -10.40 20.85 18.14
C PHE A 658 -11.48 21.50 17.26
N GLY A 659 -11.16 22.67 16.71
CA GLY A 659 -11.99 23.43 15.79
C GLY A 659 -12.87 24.51 16.46
N SER A 660 -13.44 25.38 15.61
CA SER A 660 -14.23 26.55 16.06
C SER A 660 -15.72 26.28 16.22
N SER A 661 -16.16 25.04 16.00
CA SER A 661 -17.58 24.65 16.04
C SER A 661 -18.21 24.84 17.41
N LEU A 662 -19.47 25.23 17.43
CA LEU A 662 -20.22 25.49 18.65
C LEU A 662 -21.25 24.40 18.93
N MET A 663 -21.15 23.79 20.11
CA MET A 663 -22.12 22.82 20.61
C MET A 663 -23.25 23.50 21.40
N GLN A 664 -24.50 23.30 21.00
CA GLN A 664 -25.68 23.79 21.72
C GLN A 664 -26.79 22.73 21.74
N SER A 665 -27.16 22.28 22.94
CA SER A 665 -28.30 21.37 23.13
C SER A 665 -28.27 20.10 22.24
N GLY A 666 -27.09 19.50 22.06
CA GLY A 666 -26.91 18.29 21.26
C GLY A 666 -26.80 18.54 19.74
N THR A 667 -26.73 19.80 19.32
CA THR A 667 -26.51 20.20 17.94
C THR A 667 -25.16 20.90 17.83
N LEU A 668 -24.30 20.43 16.93
CA LEU A 668 -23.03 21.05 16.57
C LEU A 668 -23.26 21.99 15.37
N SER A 669 -22.90 23.26 15.51
CA SER A 669 -22.81 24.19 14.37
C SER A 669 -21.42 24.08 13.75
N VAL A 670 -21.33 23.64 12.51
CA VAL A 670 -20.08 23.34 11.79
C VAL A 670 -19.82 24.43 10.74
N ASP A 671 -18.66 25.04 10.78
CA ASP A 671 -18.25 26.07 9.81
C ASP A 671 -17.94 25.46 8.43
N ALA A 672 -17.91 26.31 7.41
CA ALA A 672 -17.47 25.90 6.06
C ALA A 672 -15.97 25.56 6.08
N HIS A 673 -15.56 24.56 5.29
CA HIS A 673 -14.17 24.13 5.12
C HIS A 673 -13.44 23.90 6.45
N SER A 674 -14.11 23.20 7.39
CA SER A 674 -13.62 23.02 8.75
C SER A 674 -13.42 21.56 9.13
N VAL A 675 -12.56 21.36 10.12
CA VAL A 675 -12.35 20.11 10.84
C VAL A 675 -12.75 20.35 12.29
N THR A 676 -13.49 19.42 12.88
CA THR A 676 -13.86 19.50 14.31
C THR A 676 -13.69 18.13 14.93
N VAL A 677 -13.06 18.06 16.09
CA VAL A 677 -12.92 16.82 16.87
C VAL A 677 -13.62 16.99 18.20
N ILE A 678 -14.46 16.04 18.55
CA ILE A 678 -15.30 16.06 19.75
C ILE A 678 -15.01 14.80 20.57
N GLU A 679 -14.67 14.94 21.82
CA GLU A 679 -14.65 13.83 22.76
C GLU A 679 -16.07 13.59 23.30
N LEU A 680 -16.59 12.39 23.07
CA LEU A 680 -17.92 12.00 23.52
C LEU A 680 -17.87 11.53 24.97
N ASP A 681 -18.93 11.81 25.72
CA ASP A 681 -19.07 11.32 27.09
C ASP A 681 -19.39 9.80 27.06
N ALA A 682 -18.51 9.00 27.63
CA ALA A 682 -18.62 7.54 27.68
C ALA A 682 -19.88 7.00 28.39
N ASP A 683 -20.55 7.85 29.21
CA ASP A 683 -21.81 7.47 29.91
C ASP A 683 -23.08 7.55 29.01
N VAL A 684 -22.91 7.98 27.74
CA VAL A 684 -24.03 8.06 26.78
C VAL A 684 -24.07 6.79 25.95
N ASP A 685 -25.19 6.07 26.09
CA ASP A 685 -25.54 4.93 25.25
C ASP A 685 -25.59 5.38 23.79
N VAL A 686 -24.52 5.12 23.05
CA VAL A 686 -24.42 5.32 21.59
C VAL A 686 -25.16 4.22 20.83
N SER A 687 -26.37 3.88 21.30
CA SER A 687 -27.24 2.98 20.56
C SER A 687 -27.48 3.52 19.16
N PRO A 688 -27.32 2.71 18.12
CA PRO A 688 -27.55 3.14 16.76
C PRO A 688 -28.97 3.69 16.59
N VAL A 689 -29.07 4.84 15.95
CA VAL A 689 -30.34 5.40 15.52
C VAL A 689 -30.68 4.74 14.18
N TYR A 690 -31.66 3.86 14.22
CA TYR A 690 -32.11 3.15 13.02
C TYR A 690 -33.03 4.02 12.16
N GLY A 691 -32.82 4.04 10.86
CA GLY A 691 -33.62 4.76 9.88
C GLY A 691 -33.01 4.64 8.48
N CYS A 692 -33.64 5.25 7.48
CA CYS A 692 -33.10 5.25 6.13
C CYS A 692 -31.87 6.16 6.02
N THR A 693 -30.71 5.59 5.72
CA THR A 693 -29.43 6.31 5.56
C THR A 693 -29.13 6.72 4.11
N ASP A 694 -29.94 6.30 3.14
CA ASP A 694 -29.74 6.65 1.73
C ASP A 694 -30.36 8.01 1.40
N GLN A 695 -29.52 8.98 1.03
CA GLN A 695 -29.93 10.35 0.68
C GLN A 695 -30.78 10.44 -0.59
N THR A 696 -30.77 9.43 -1.43
CA THR A 696 -31.61 9.36 -2.62
C THR A 696 -33.04 8.89 -2.32
N ALA A 697 -33.24 8.35 -1.11
CA ALA A 697 -34.53 7.93 -0.65
C ALA A 697 -35.42 9.12 -0.25
N THR A 698 -36.74 8.99 -0.47
CA THR A 698 -37.71 10.02 -0.13
C THR A 698 -37.94 10.21 1.37
N ASN A 699 -37.57 9.21 2.16
CA ASN A 699 -37.67 9.16 3.63
C ASN A 699 -36.28 9.11 4.30
N PHE A 700 -35.24 9.67 3.64
CA PHE A 700 -33.91 9.82 4.24
C PHE A 700 -34.00 10.46 5.63
N ASP A 701 -33.41 9.84 6.62
CA ASP A 701 -33.31 10.36 7.99
C ASP A 701 -31.84 10.72 8.29
N ALA A 702 -31.56 12.00 8.29
CA ALA A 702 -30.21 12.53 8.57
C ALA A 702 -29.73 12.26 10.02
N SER A 703 -30.60 11.75 10.90
CA SER A 703 -30.23 11.34 12.25
C SER A 703 -29.97 9.84 12.40
N ALA A 704 -30.31 9.03 11.38
CA ALA A 704 -30.04 7.61 11.37
C ALA A 704 -28.54 7.35 11.25
N THR A 705 -28.03 6.44 12.08
CA THR A 705 -26.64 5.98 12.08
C THR A 705 -26.51 4.56 11.54
N GLU A 706 -27.64 3.81 11.45
CA GLU A 706 -27.72 2.51 10.79
C GLU A 706 -28.98 2.43 9.94
N ASP A 707 -28.82 1.85 8.74
CA ASP A 707 -29.94 1.58 7.85
C ASP A 707 -30.80 0.45 8.39
N ASP A 708 -32.07 0.74 8.59
CA ASP A 708 -33.07 -0.23 9.05
C ASP A 708 -33.83 -0.91 7.90
N GLY A 709 -33.41 -0.66 6.65
CA GLY A 709 -34.08 -1.16 5.45
C GLY A 709 -35.38 -0.44 5.13
N SER A 710 -35.66 0.70 5.75
CA SER A 710 -36.89 1.47 5.55
C SER A 710 -36.84 2.43 4.37
N CYS A 711 -35.75 2.50 3.63
CA CYS A 711 -35.57 3.44 2.53
C CYS A 711 -36.66 3.30 1.47
N GLU A 712 -37.36 4.38 1.20
CA GLU A 712 -38.36 4.49 0.14
C GLU A 712 -37.82 5.34 -1.02
N TYR A 713 -37.77 4.77 -2.21
CA TYR A 713 -37.26 5.50 -3.38
C TYR A 713 -38.38 6.10 -4.22
N PRO A 714 -38.13 7.23 -4.94
CA PRO A 714 -39.03 7.67 -5.97
C PRO A 714 -39.27 6.53 -6.95
N PRO A 715 -40.50 6.40 -7.50
CA PRO A 715 -40.75 5.40 -8.52
C PRO A 715 -39.77 5.64 -9.70
N GLU A 716 -39.20 4.55 -10.19
CA GLU A 716 -38.29 4.63 -11.35
C GLU A 716 -38.98 5.40 -12.49
N PRO A 717 -38.27 6.32 -13.17
CA PRO A 717 -38.84 7.04 -14.31
C PRO A 717 -39.24 6.05 -15.38
N ILE A 718 -40.47 6.20 -15.86
CA ILE A 718 -40.94 5.45 -17.02
C ILE A 718 -40.30 6.10 -18.26
N LEU A 719 -39.33 5.42 -18.82
CA LEU A 719 -38.65 5.88 -20.04
C LEU A 719 -39.53 5.63 -21.25
N GLY A 720 -39.62 6.61 -22.15
CA GLY A 720 -40.37 6.48 -23.38
C GLY A 720 -40.46 7.83 -24.15
N CYS A 721 -40.97 7.79 -25.38
CA CYS A 721 -41.11 9.00 -26.17
C CYS A 721 -42.17 9.94 -25.60
N MET A 722 -41.77 11.13 -25.17
CA MET A 722 -42.67 12.17 -24.62
C MET A 722 -43.18 13.17 -25.66
N ASP A 723 -42.78 13.08 -26.93
CA ASP A 723 -43.30 13.96 -27.99
C ASP A 723 -44.65 13.44 -28.53
N SER A 724 -45.70 14.15 -28.24
CA SER A 724 -47.05 13.80 -28.65
C SER A 724 -47.27 13.80 -30.19
N THR A 725 -46.31 14.26 -30.98
CA THR A 725 -46.32 14.21 -32.44
C THR A 725 -45.63 12.96 -33.01
N ALA A 726 -44.93 12.22 -32.19
CA ALA A 726 -44.29 10.98 -32.57
C ALA A 726 -45.31 9.82 -32.66
N THR A 727 -45.02 8.87 -33.54
CA THR A 727 -45.91 7.70 -33.77
C THR A 727 -45.91 6.71 -32.63
N ASN A 728 -44.86 6.75 -31.82
CA ASN A 728 -44.66 5.92 -30.62
C ASN A 728 -44.71 6.72 -29.31
N TYR A 729 -45.45 7.83 -29.28
CA TYR A 729 -45.71 8.60 -28.09
C TYR A 729 -46.26 7.73 -26.95
N ASP A 730 -45.61 7.76 -25.79
CA ASP A 730 -46.10 7.12 -24.58
C ASP A 730 -46.55 8.17 -23.56
N SER A 731 -47.87 8.22 -23.34
CA SER A 731 -48.48 9.16 -22.39
C SER A 731 -48.16 8.84 -20.91
N ASN A 732 -47.54 7.68 -20.61
CA ASN A 732 -47.14 7.27 -19.28
C ASN A 732 -45.66 7.54 -19.04
N ALA A 733 -44.87 7.83 -20.08
CA ALA A 733 -43.47 8.19 -19.92
C ALA A 733 -43.33 9.46 -19.07
N THR A 734 -42.42 9.40 -18.10
CA THR A 734 -42.05 10.50 -17.21
C THR A 734 -40.68 11.09 -17.56
N GLU A 735 -39.92 10.40 -18.44
CA GLU A 735 -38.63 10.84 -18.96
C GLU A 735 -38.48 10.38 -20.42
N ASP A 736 -37.97 11.28 -21.26
CA ASP A 736 -37.81 11.01 -22.68
C ASP A 736 -36.51 10.20 -22.91
N ASP A 737 -36.64 9.00 -23.47
CA ASP A 737 -35.52 8.09 -23.76
C ASP A 737 -34.91 8.32 -25.16
N GLY A 738 -35.37 9.37 -25.91
CA GLY A 738 -34.90 9.65 -27.23
C GLY A 738 -35.43 8.68 -28.30
N SER A 739 -36.36 7.80 -27.96
CA SER A 739 -36.90 6.77 -28.87
C SER A 739 -37.97 7.28 -29.82
N CYS A 740 -38.29 8.57 -29.81
CA CYS A 740 -39.38 9.15 -30.64
C CYS A 740 -39.21 8.84 -32.12
N GLN A 741 -40.27 8.27 -32.71
CA GLN A 741 -40.33 7.94 -34.12
C GLN A 741 -41.35 8.83 -34.85
N TYR A 742 -40.97 9.42 -35.93
CA TYR A 742 -41.83 10.29 -36.74
C TYR A 742 -42.12 9.62 -38.07
N ASN A 743 -43.35 9.86 -38.58
CA ASN A 743 -43.73 9.34 -39.86
C ASN A 743 -43.09 10.22 -40.97
N THR A 744 -41.92 9.85 -41.39
CA THR A 744 -41.28 10.48 -42.54
C THR A 744 -41.86 9.90 -43.81
N ASP A 745 -42.83 10.62 -44.42
CA ASP A 745 -43.17 10.39 -45.82
C ASP A 745 -41.93 10.75 -46.64
N PRO A 746 -41.28 9.80 -47.32
CA PRO A 746 -40.05 10.06 -48.06
C PRO A 746 -40.23 11.01 -49.24
N CYS A 747 -41.48 11.44 -49.50
CA CYS A 747 -41.80 12.25 -50.66
C CYS A 747 -42.31 13.68 -50.34
N SER A 748 -42.33 14.05 -49.03
CA SER A 748 -42.88 15.34 -48.59
C SER A 748 -42.11 16.57 -49.06
N ASP A 749 -40.88 16.45 -49.46
CA ASP A 749 -40.01 17.57 -49.87
C ASP A 749 -39.57 17.46 -51.34
N VAL A 750 -40.13 16.56 -52.10
CA VAL A 750 -39.80 16.39 -53.54
C VAL A 750 -40.76 17.10 -54.45
N PHE A 751 -40.29 18.19 -55.09
CA PHE A 751 -41.00 18.86 -56.15
C PHE A 751 -40.73 18.17 -57.50
N CYS A 752 -41.78 17.64 -58.13
CA CYS A 752 -41.63 16.99 -59.41
C CYS A 752 -41.94 17.98 -60.55
N ASP A 753 -41.12 18.04 -61.59
CA ASP A 753 -41.31 18.83 -62.76
C ASP A 753 -42.46 18.23 -63.62
N ALA A 754 -43.33 19.08 -64.16
CA ALA A 754 -44.41 18.65 -65.04
C ALA A 754 -43.84 18.15 -66.40
N CYS A 755 -44.40 17.04 -66.86
CA CYS A 755 -44.02 16.51 -68.20
C CYS A 755 -44.18 17.55 -69.31
N PRO A 756 -43.24 17.58 -70.30
CA PRO A 756 -43.38 18.48 -71.51
C PRO A 756 -44.64 18.28 -72.25
N GLU A 757 -45.15 19.34 -72.87
CA GLU A 757 -46.39 19.35 -73.57
C GLU A 757 -46.44 18.33 -74.72
N GLY A 758 -47.29 17.33 -74.60
CA GLY A 758 -47.49 16.24 -75.57
C GLY A 758 -46.92 14.91 -75.15
N TRP A 759 -46.30 14.83 -73.94
CA TRP A 759 -45.78 13.57 -73.32
C TRP A 759 -46.85 12.97 -72.38
N THR A 760 -46.85 11.68 -72.26
CA THR A 760 -47.78 10.97 -71.35
C THR A 760 -47.14 10.81 -69.99
N THR A 761 -47.83 11.27 -68.92
CA THR A 761 -47.38 11.12 -67.51
C THR A 761 -47.72 9.71 -67.05
N ILE A 762 -46.68 8.99 -66.59
CA ILE A 762 -46.82 7.67 -65.95
C ILE A 762 -46.79 7.91 -64.45
N PRO A 763 -47.78 7.46 -63.68
CA PRO A 763 -47.71 7.57 -62.16
C PRO A 763 -46.48 6.95 -61.62
N ALA A 764 -45.89 7.54 -60.52
CA ALA A 764 -44.71 7.06 -59.83
C ALA A 764 -44.98 5.64 -59.36
N ALA A 765 -44.01 4.78 -59.55
CA ALA A 765 -43.99 3.39 -58.94
C ALA A 765 -43.85 3.45 -57.43
N GLU A 766 -44.25 2.38 -56.76
CA GLU A 766 -44.21 2.26 -55.31
C GLU A 766 -42.74 2.44 -54.85
N GLY A 767 -42.48 3.52 -54.10
CA GLY A 767 -41.15 3.92 -53.64
C GLY A 767 -40.47 5.05 -54.46
N GLU A 768 -41.10 5.56 -55.54
CA GLU A 768 -40.61 6.70 -56.30
C GLU A 768 -41.49 7.94 -56.07
N CYS A 769 -40.88 9.08 -55.80
CA CYS A 769 -41.63 10.30 -55.44
C CYS A 769 -42.11 11.11 -56.64
N CYS A 770 -41.64 10.86 -57.88
CA CYS A 770 -42.04 11.62 -59.09
C CYS A 770 -42.56 10.73 -60.20
N PRO A 771 -43.62 11.11 -60.87
CA PRO A 771 -44.07 10.45 -62.09
C PRO A 771 -43.07 10.57 -63.24
N SER A 772 -42.95 9.55 -64.06
CA SER A 772 -42.05 9.59 -65.21
C SER A 772 -42.84 10.03 -66.48
N CYS A 773 -42.12 10.58 -67.48
CA CYS A 773 -42.68 11.10 -68.70
C CYS A 773 -42.28 10.23 -69.88
N GLU A 774 -43.27 9.78 -70.67
CA GLU A 774 -43.08 8.96 -71.87
C GLU A 774 -43.33 9.74 -73.17
N GLU A 775 -42.32 9.73 -74.06
CA GLU A 775 -42.37 10.42 -75.37
C GLU A 775 -43.28 9.65 -76.32
N PRO A 776 -44.10 10.30 -77.10
CA PRO A 776 -44.99 9.66 -78.11
C PRO A 776 -44.14 8.97 -79.17
N SER A 777 -44.18 7.63 -79.23
CA SER A 777 -43.45 6.79 -80.19
C SER A 777 -43.85 7.04 -81.64
N PRO A 778 -42.90 7.19 -82.59
CA PRO A 778 -43.19 7.04 -84.04
C PRO A 778 -43.15 5.55 -84.39
N THR A 779 -44.24 5.19 -85.13
CA THR A 779 -44.50 3.86 -85.66
C THR A 779 -43.45 3.30 -86.61
N ASN A 780 -43.29 1.95 -86.51
CA ASN A 780 -42.79 0.99 -87.52
C ASN A 780 -41.31 0.55 -87.48
N GLN A 781 -41.04 -0.59 -87.45
CA GLN A 781 -41.12 -1.87 -88.10
C GLN A 781 -40.01 -2.85 -87.64
N THR A 782 -40.54 -4.05 -87.40
CA THR A 782 -39.98 -5.39 -87.65
C THR A 782 -38.48 -5.63 -87.64
N ASN A 783 -37.94 -6.51 -86.77
CA ASN A 783 -37.69 -7.91 -87.16
C ASN A 783 -36.82 -8.57 -86.12
N THR A 784 -37.29 -9.66 -85.57
CA THR A 784 -36.77 -11.03 -85.56
C THR A 784 -35.29 -11.25 -85.17
N THR A 785 -35.09 -11.97 -84.20
CA THR A 785 -34.46 -13.30 -84.10
C THR A 785 -33.61 -13.52 -82.83
N THR A 786 -34.05 -14.37 -82.00
CA THR A 786 -33.56 -15.71 -81.60
C THR A 786 -32.49 -15.84 -80.61
N GLN A 787 -32.87 -16.44 -79.54
CA GLN A 787 -32.21 -17.61 -78.84
C GLN A 787 -30.89 -17.29 -78.13
N THR A 788 -30.56 -17.84 -76.99
CA THR A 788 -30.94 -19.13 -76.31
C THR A 788 -30.47 -19.02 -74.88
N ASN A 789 -31.27 -19.63 -74.00
CA ASN A 789 -30.93 -20.66 -73.01
C ASN A 789 -29.71 -20.43 -72.09
N GLU A 790 -29.66 -20.89 -70.94
CA GLU A 790 -30.33 -21.92 -70.10
C GLU A 790 -30.07 -21.62 -68.66
N THR A 791 -31.05 -21.72 -67.82
CA THR A 791 -31.36 -22.80 -66.83
C THR A 791 -30.34 -22.92 -65.70
N THR A 792 -30.68 -23.12 -64.46
CA THR A 792 -31.77 -23.85 -63.77
C THR A 792 -31.67 -23.48 -62.26
N ASN A 793 -32.79 -23.29 -61.69
CA ASN A 793 -33.50 -24.14 -60.72
C ASN A 793 -32.92 -24.10 -59.29
N GLU A 794 -33.62 -23.95 -58.39
CA GLU A 794 -34.89 -24.39 -57.72
C GLU A 794 -34.59 -24.45 -56.22
N SER A 795 -35.28 -24.31 -55.24
CA SER A 795 -36.70 -24.20 -54.96
C SER A 795 -36.85 -24.21 -53.45
N THR A 796 -37.80 -23.47 -53.02
CA THR A 796 -38.94 -23.76 -52.14
C THR A 796 -38.60 -24.25 -50.70
N SER A 797 -39.27 -23.93 -49.66
CA SER A 797 -40.59 -23.25 -49.42
C SER A 797 -40.91 -23.47 -47.91
N ASN A 798 -41.58 -22.45 -47.38
CA ASN A 798 -42.71 -22.57 -46.44
C ASN A 798 -42.55 -23.23 -45.09
N ASN A 799 -43.07 -22.81 -44.01
CA ASN A 799 -44.21 -22.03 -43.61
C ASN A 799 -44.44 -22.27 -42.12
N GLU A 800 -44.76 -21.20 -41.41
CA GLU A 800 -45.90 -21.05 -40.46
C GLU A 800 -45.97 -22.02 -39.27
N THR A 801 -46.33 -21.69 -38.05
CA THR A 801 -47.26 -20.70 -37.49
C THR A 801 -47.38 -20.88 -36.00
N GLN A 802 -47.60 -19.78 -35.27
CA GLN A 802 -48.49 -19.61 -34.10
C GLN A 802 -48.11 -20.08 -32.70
N SER A 803 -48.03 -19.04 -31.87
CA SER A 803 -48.46 -18.95 -30.46
C SER A 803 -49.84 -19.60 -30.16
N PRO A 804 -50.19 -19.92 -28.91
CA PRO A 804 -50.53 -18.92 -27.92
C PRO A 804 -50.28 -19.29 -26.44
N ASN A 805 -50.19 -18.29 -25.63
CA ASN A 805 -50.44 -18.23 -24.18
C ASN A 805 -51.93 -18.56 -23.88
N PRO A 806 -52.42 -18.77 -22.66
CA PRO A 806 -52.01 -18.33 -21.33
C PRO A 806 -52.34 -19.32 -20.14
N GLY A 807 -52.01 -18.91 -18.94
CA GLY A 807 -52.78 -19.28 -17.72
C GLY A 807 -51.98 -19.58 -16.47
N ASN A 808 -51.94 -18.62 -15.67
CA ASN A 808 -52.18 -18.50 -14.22
C ASN A 808 -52.25 -19.78 -13.38
N GLU A 809 -51.52 -19.83 -12.25
CA GLU A 809 -51.94 -19.69 -10.86
C GLU A 809 -50.91 -20.28 -9.84
N THR A 810 -50.53 -19.42 -8.96
CA THR A 810 -50.36 -19.46 -7.48
C THR A 810 -49.80 -20.67 -6.77
N ASP A 811 -48.99 -20.27 -5.80
CA ASP A 811 -48.78 -20.73 -4.45
C ASP A 811 -47.64 -21.67 -4.06
N GLY A 812 -46.69 -21.05 -3.30
CA GLY A 812 -46.50 -21.51 -1.92
C GLY A 812 -45.31 -22.46 -1.64
N ASN A 813 -44.23 -21.86 -1.22
CA ASN A 813 -43.57 -22.21 0.05
C ASN A 813 -42.43 -23.26 0.10
N GLN A 814 -41.42 -22.82 0.74
CA GLN A 814 -40.34 -23.51 1.50
C GLN A 814 -39.15 -24.08 0.76
N SER A 815 -38.06 -23.32 0.98
CA SER A 815 -36.65 -23.66 0.75
C SER A 815 -36.19 -24.92 1.51
N THR A 816 -35.58 -25.82 0.79
CA THR A 816 -34.58 -26.76 1.28
C THR A 816 -33.27 -26.51 0.54
N PRO A 817 -32.08 -26.82 1.12
CA PRO A 817 -30.79 -26.42 0.55
C PRO A 817 -30.57 -26.99 -0.85
N GLY A 818 -30.08 -26.15 -1.75
CA GLY A 818 -29.98 -26.40 -3.17
C GLY A 818 -29.14 -27.64 -3.52
N GLU A 819 -29.68 -28.44 -4.41
CA GLU A 819 -28.96 -29.46 -5.14
C GLU A 819 -27.99 -28.75 -6.09
N MET A 820 -26.72 -29.21 -6.09
CA MET A 820 -25.73 -28.82 -7.07
C MET A 820 -25.86 -29.69 -8.31
N LYS A 821 -25.62 -29.11 -9.50
CA LYS A 821 -25.52 -29.87 -10.75
C LYS A 821 -24.11 -29.79 -11.30
N THR A 822 -23.63 -30.89 -11.89
CA THR A 822 -22.33 -30.93 -12.52
C THR A 822 -22.44 -30.44 -13.98
N CYS A 823 -21.60 -29.49 -14.35
CA CYS A 823 -21.42 -29.05 -15.73
C CYS A 823 -20.17 -29.70 -16.33
N GLU A 824 -20.22 -30.08 -17.61
CA GLU A 824 -19.08 -30.65 -18.31
C GLU A 824 -18.08 -29.53 -18.67
N GLY A 825 -16.85 -29.68 -18.21
CA GLY A 825 -15.69 -28.88 -18.63
C GLY A 825 -14.98 -29.47 -19.83
N CYS A 826 -13.94 -28.81 -20.29
CA CYS A 826 -13.09 -29.29 -21.37
C CYS A 826 -12.30 -30.54 -20.94
N CYS A 827 -12.23 -31.52 -21.79
CA CYS A 827 -11.44 -32.77 -21.57
C CYS A 827 -11.97 -33.74 -20.50
N GLY A 828 -13.28 -33.63 -20.13
CA GLY A 828 -13.90 -34.59 -19.21
C GLY A 828 -13.86 -34.20 -17.74
N ASP A 829 -13.33 -33.02 -17.42
CA ASP A 829 -13.36 -32.45 -16.05
C ASP A 829 -14.72 -31.77 -15.83
N GLY A 830 -15.46 -32.21 -14.81
CA GLY A 830 -16.74 -31.63 -14.43
C GLY A 830 -16.57 -30.71 -13.22
N PHE A 831 -17.30 -29.59 -13.21
CA PHE A 831 -17.38 -28.70 -12.05
C PHE A 831 -18.86 -28.52 -11.65
N GLU A 832 -19.10 -28.25 -10.37
CA GLU A 832 -20.45 -28.13 -9.81
C GLU A 832 -20.90 -26.68 -9.74
N VAL A 833 -22.14 -26.42 -10.17
CA VAL A 833 -22.83 -25.12 -10.03
C VAL A 833 -24.18 -25.32 -9.34
N ALA A 834 -24.76 -24.26 -8.82
CA ALA A 834 -26.10 -24.34 -8.23
C ALA A 834 -27.12 -24.80 -9.30
N ALA A 835 -28.08 -25.61 -8.87
CA ALA A 835 -28.99 -26.28 -9.81
C ALA A 835 -29.85 -25.34 -10.67
N ASP A 836 -30.00 -24.08 -10.22
CA ASP A 836 -30.76 -23.00 -10.86
C ASP A 836 -29.89 -22.10 -11.76
N GLU A 837 -28.56 -22.21 -11.71
CA GLU A 837 -27.69 -21.43 -12.58
C GLU A 837 -27.42 -22.15 -13.91
N PRO A 838 -27.40 -21.47 -15.06
CA PRO A 838 -27.04 -22.09 -16.33
C PRO A 838 -25.57 -22.45 -16.34
N CYS A 839 -25.22 -23.62 -16.89
CA CYS A 839 -23.83 -23.98 -17.11
C CYS A 839 -23.15 -22.95 -18.03
N PRO A 840 -21.98 -22.41 -17.64
CA PRO A 840 -21.24 -21.49 -18.50
C PRO A 840 -20.79 -22.20 -19.79
N VAL A 841 -20.87 -21.49 -20.92
CA VAL A 841 -20.37 -21.99 -22.20
C VAL A 841 -18.86 -21.89 -22.16
N VAL A 842 -18.20 -23.05 -22.11
CA VAL A 842 -16.73 -23.16 -22.13
C VAL A 842 -16.30 -23.36 -23.59
N ASP A 843 -15.48 -22.43 -24.10
CA ASP A 843 -14.90 -22.53 -25.44
C ASP A 843 -13.65 -23.43 -25.36
N CYS A 844 -13.80 -24.68 -25.80
CA CYS A 844 -12.78 -25.72 -25.64
C CYS A 844 -11.81 -25.74 -26.82
N ALA A 845 -10.53 -25.63 -26.55
CA ALA A 845 -9.45 -26.04 -27.45
C ALA A 845 -9.36 -27.58 -27.47
N PRO A 846 -8.95 -28.23 -28.58
CA PRO A 846 -8.91 -29.69 -28.69
C PRO A 846 -7.94 -30.29 -27.65
N CYS A 847 -8.39 -31.34 -26.94
CA CYS A 847 -7.58 -32.08 -25.98
C CYS A 847 -6.43 -32.82 -26.71
N GLU A 848 -5.18 -32.58 -26.27
CA GLU A 848 -4.03 -33.37 -26.74
C GLU A 848 -3.96 -34.70 -26.01
N THR A 849 -3.96 -35.79 -26.78
CA THR A 849 -3.68 -37.15 -26.29
C THR A 849 -2.17 -37.34 -26.15
N GLU A 850 -1.73 -37.83 -25.01
CA GLU A 850 -0.34 -38.17 -24.71
C GLU A 850 0.31 -39.04 -25.78
N GLY A 851 1.46 -38.63 -26.30
CA GLY A 851 2.33 -39.37 -27.18
C GLY A 851 3.72 -38.76 -27.24
N THR A 852 4.59 -39.28 -26.42
CA THR A 852 6.08 -39.36 -26.48
C THR A 852 6.86 -38.36 -27.33
N SER A 853 7.72 -37.60 -26.61
CA SER A 853 9.07 -37.10 -26.96
C SER A 853 9.30 -36.46 -28.32
N ASP A 854 9.55 -35.15 -28.32
CA ASP A 854 10.84 -34.54 -28.67
C ASP A 854 10.71 -33.00 -28.81
N SER A 855 11.72 -32.36 -28.27
CA SER A 855 12.00 -30.92 -28.32
C SER A 855 11.56 -30.17 -29.58
N LYS A 856 10.84 -29.09 -29.43
CA LYS A 856 11.09 -27.76 -30.04
C LYS A 856 10.04 -26.73 -29.66
N SER A 857 10.55 -25.57 -29.24
CA SER A 857 9.98 -24.24 -29.24
C SER A 857 8.72 -24.05 -30.10
N SER A 858 7.62 -23.62 -29.50
CA SER A 858 6.59 -22.84 -30.20
C SER A 858 5.87 -21.88 -29.26
N VAL A 859 5.98 -20.63 -29.65
CA VAL A 859 5.28 -19.44 -29.21
C VAL A 859 3.78 -19.69 -29.21
N ILE A 860 3.13 -19.57 -28.05
CA ILE A 860 1.66 -19.50 -27.97
C ILE A 860 1.28 -18.05 -27.68
N THR A 861 0.65 -17.45 -28.67
CA THR A 861 -0.01 -16.16 -28.64
C THR A 861 -1.29 -16.29 -27.80
N MET A 862 -1.31 -15.77 -26.59
CA MET A 862 -2.54 -15.46 -25.86
C MET A 862 -2.93 -14.02 -26.15
N THR A 863 -3.98 -13.85 -26.92
CA THR A 863 -4.65 -12.58 -27.12
C THR A 863 -5.89 -12.48 -26.22
N ARG A 864 -5.96 -11.35 -25.50
CA ARG A 864 -7.09 -10.77 -24.81
C ARG A 864 -7.40 -11.27 -23.41
N SER A 865 -6.76 -10.66 -22.46
CA SER A 865 -7.32 -10.04 -21.24
C SER A 865 -6.14 -9.51 -20.42
N LEU A 866 -5.53 -8.43 -20.84
CA LEU A 866 -4.58 -7.62 -20.05
C LEU A 866 -4.38 -6.32 -20.81
N LEU A 867 -5.25 -5.39 -20.51
CA LEU A 867 -5.11 -4.00 -20.91
C LEU A 867 -5.66 -3.19 -19.74
N ILE A 868 -4.87 -3.07 -18.71
CA ILE A 868 -4.89 -2.00 -17.70
C ILE A 868 -3.58 -2.21 -16.93
N GLY A 869 -2.65 -1.32 -17.12
CA GLY A 869 -1.41 -1.30 -16.38
C GLY A 869 -0.19 -0.88 -17.21
N VAL A 870 -0.34 0.03 -18.15
CA VAL A 870 0.81 0.73 -18.79
C VAL A 870 0.27 1.97 -19.49
N VAL A 871 0.21 3.10 -18.83
CA VAL A 871 0.03 4.40 -19.48
C VAL A 871 0.77 5.49 -18.69
N VAL A 872 2.08 5.46 -18.62
CA VAL A 872 2.79 6.64 -18.15
C VAL A 872 3.96 7.06 -19.03
N VAL A 873 4.47 6.19 -19.84
CA VAL A 873 5.56 6.56 -20.78
C VAL A 873 5.04 7.23 -22.07
N ALA A 874 3.74 7.28 -22.33
CA ALA A 874 3.19 7.86 -23.56
C ALA A 874 2.87 9.37 -23.49
N ALA A 875 2.83 9.98 -22.33
CA ALA A 875 2.47 11.39 -22.19
C ALA A 875 3.64 12.35 -22.53
N LEU A 876 4.88 11.94 -22.34
CA LEU A 876 6.04 12.79 -22.61
C LEU A 876 6.45 12.89 -24.10
N VAL A 877 6.04 11.95 -24.94
CA VAL A 877 6.39 11.99 -26.38
C VAL A 877 5.39 12.79 -27.22
N LEU A 878 4.21 13.15 -26.70
CA LEU A 878 3.17 13.88 -27.43
C LEU A 878 3.12 15.39 -27.15
N ALA A 879 3.85 15.89 -26.19
CA ALA A 879 3.96 17.32 -25.91
C ALA A 879 4.79 18.11 -26.95
N LEU A 880 5.52 17.43 -27.84
CA LEU A 880 6.35 18.07 -28.88
C LEU A 880 5.66 18.24 -30.23
N SER A 881 4.39 17.89 -30.41
CA SER A 881 3.66 18.19 -31.63
C SER A 881 2.36 18.98 -31.32
N GLY A 882 2.50 20.28 -31.31
CA GLY A 882 1.37 21.17 -31.09
C GLY A 882 0.20 20.93 -32.05
N LYS A 883 -0.98 20.61 -31.49
CA LYS A 883 -2.28 21.02 -32.01
C LYS A 883 -3.35 20.95 -30.92
N LYS A 884 -3.97 22.09 -30.70
CA LYS A 884 -5.16 22.30 -29.87
C LYS A 884 -6.31 21.41 -30.29
N GLY A 885 -6.90 20.67 -29.33
CA GLY A 885 -8.18 19.99 -29.48
C GLY A 885 -8.79 19.72 -28.13
N LYS A 886 -10.01 20.24 -27.92
CA LYS A 886 -10.77 20.26 -26.68
C LYS A 886 -11.14 18.88 -26.15
N GLY A 887 -11.00 18.71 -24.87
CA GLY A 887 -11.88 17.97 -23.95
C GLY A 887 -11.88 16.48 -24.06
N LYS A 888 -11.30 15.84 -22.99
CA LYS A 888 -11.94 14.74 -22.28
C LYS A 888 -11.19 14.52 -20.96
N ALA A 889 -11.93 14.48 -19.88
CA ALA A 889 -11.48 14.03 -18.58
C ALA A 889 -11.09 12.54 -18.64
N ASN A 890 -10.16 12.16 -17.75
CA ASN A 890 -9.62 10.82 -17.46
C ASN A 890 -8.34 10.46 -18.25
N GLU A 891 -7.25 11.05 -17.81
CA GLU A 891 -5.89 10.59 -18.11
C GLU A 891 -5.02 10.85 -16.85
N PHE A 892 -5.31 10.11 -15.75
CA PHE A 892 -4.54 10.20 -14.52
C PHE A 892 -4.31 8.82 -13.88
N ASP A 893 -4.31 7.75 -14.65
CA ASP A 893 -4.20 6.40 -14.11
C ASP A 893 -2.83 5.76 -14.28
N ASP A 894 -1.73 6.50 -14.40
CA ASP A 894 -0.40 5.86 -14.46
C ASP A 894 0.71 6.87 -14.15
N ILE A 895 1.01 7.05 -12.89
CA ILE A 895 2.30 7.61 -12.48
C ILE A 895 3.30 6.46 -12.51
N ASP A 896 4.20 6.49 -13.48
CA ASP A 896 5.35 5.60 -13.52
C ASP A 896 6.34 6.02 -12.42
N TRP A 897 6.42 5.20 -11.37
CA TRP A 897 7.33 5.41 -10.24
C TRP A 897 8.81 5.27 -10.62
N SER A 898 9.13 4.85 -11.87
CA SER A 898 10.50 4.84 -12.39
C SER A 898 11.13 6.23 -12.47
N ASP A 899 10.31 7.28 -12.50
CA ASP A 899 10.78 8.67 -12.53
C ASP A 899 11.21 9.17 -11.13
N GLN A 900 10.98 8.40 -10.06
CA GLN A 900 11.22 8.82 -8.69
C GLN A 900 12.45 8.15 -8.04
N VAL A 901 13.10 7.21 -8.73
CA VAL A 901 14.29 6.52 -8.23
C VAL A 901 15.59 7.17 -8.74
N ASN A 902 15.52 8.29 -9.41
CA ASN A 902 16.69 9.01 -9.94
C ASN A 902 17.00 10.25 -9.15
#